data_786149548dea7d0334cc8ff5c900fe28
#
_entry.id   786149548dea7d0334cc8ff5c900fe28
#
_cell.length_a   1.000
_cell.length_b   1.000
_cell.length_c   1.000
_cell.angle_alpha   90.00
_cell.angle_beta   90.00
_cell.angle_gamma   90.00
#
_symmetry.space_group_name_H-M   'P 1'
#
loop_
_entity.id
_entity.type
_entity.pdbx_description
1 polymer ?
#
loop_
_entity_poly.entity_id
_entity_poly.type
_entity_poly.pdbx_seq_one_letter_code
_entity_poly.pdbx_strand_id
1 'polypeptide(L)'
;MKNESTSASNADGNFLLGGDEMGARMRELDWSKNPLGPTERWPQSLKTAVRIMLTSRQPMFVWWGDELINLYNDPYKAIIGGKHPEALGQPASHVWREIWDQIAPRAESAMLKNEGTYDEALLLIMERNGYPEETYYTFSYSPVPNDEGDTGGIICANTDDTQRIIGERQLKLLRELATRTADARTFDEACTLSASCLETNPYDLPFAMIYLVDPDQQQVFLAGTCGIEPNHIAVPQTVAFDSDTVWPFAEAIATHQTKLIKILEGDFGNLPCGVWERTPHQAVAVPISPSGQTGKAGILIAGLNPFRLFDDNYKGFMELVAAQIAASIANAQAYEQERKRAEALAEIDRAKTVFFSNVSHEFRTPLTLMLGPLEETLANCANLLPPKEQEQLKMVQRNGLRLLKLVNSLLDFSRIEAGRVQASYEPTDLAIFTAELASVFRSAIERAGMQLSVNCPPLPAPVYVDRQMWEKIVFNLLSNAFKFTLAGKIAVSLQWVEKEDALTRGRSDAGKEDALTWGHGDAGNYLSQTLSASSSPPSAFVELSVRDTGIGIPAGEIPHLFERFHRVKGAQGRTFEGSGIGLSLVQELVKMHGGTVEVTSVLGAGSCFTVLIPTGYAHLPPDRISATRTLTSTALGAAPYLEEALRWLPEEAG
;
A
#
# COMPACT_ATOMS: atom_id res chain seq x y z
N MET A 1 42.00 -86.12 13.92
CA MET A 1 42.84 -85.10 14.52
C MET A 1 43.40 -84.20 13.43
N LYS A 2 42.81 -83.11 13.19
CA LYS A 2 43.36 -81.89 12.54
C LYS A 2 42.18 -80.89 12.35
N ASN A 3 42.38 -79.71 12.84
CA ASN A 3 41.66 -78.47 12.63
C ASN A 3 40.85 -77.89 13.85
N GLU A 4 41.62 -77.52 14.87
CA GLU A 4 41.14 -76.58 15.91
C GLU A 4 42.25 -75.59 16.25
N SER A 5 42.72 -74.78 15.28
CA SER A 5 43.70 -73.71 15.59
C SER A 5 43.61 -72.48 14.69
N THR A 6 42.50 -72.31 13.98
CA THR A 6 42.38 -71.17 13.06
C THR A 6 41.16 -70.29 13.36
N SER A 7 40.39 -70.47 14.45
CA SER A 7 39.21 -69.71 14.77
C SER A 7 39.43 -68.63 15.83
N ALA A 8 40.54 -68.59 16.55
CA ALA A 8 40.80 -67.63 17.63
C ALA A 8 41.36 -66.26 17.12
N SER A 9 42.06 -66.26 15.97
CA SER A 9 42.68 -65.00 15.48
C SER A 9 41.73 -64.06 14.70
N ASN A 10 40.52 -64.53 14.32
CA ASN A 10 39.56 -63.74 13.56
C ASN A 10 38.51 -63.02 14.44
N ALA A 11 38.45 -63.32 15.73
CA ALA A 11 37.48 -62.70 16.63
C ALA A 11 37.95 -61.31 17.16
N ASP A 12 39.26 -61.14 17.35
CA ASP A 12 39.81 -59.93 17.99
C ASP A 12 39.91 -58.67 17.07
N GLY A 13 39.90 -58.82 15.75
CA GLY A 13 39.91 -57.68 14.80
C GLY A 13 38.55 -57.20 14.32
N ASN A 14 37.44 -57.79 14.78
CA ASN A 14 36.10 -57.58 14.23
C ASN A 14 35.48 -56.26 14.66
N PHE A 15 35.95 -55.62 15.74
CA PHE A 15 35.42 -54.31 16.22
C PHE A 15 35.86 -53.13 15.33
N LEU A 16 36.93 -53.21 14.56
CA LEU A 16 37.37 -52.21 13.57
C LEU A 16 36.72 -52.40 12.18
N LEU A 17 35.79 -53.36 12.06
CA LEU A 17 34.98 -53.48 10.84
C LEU A 17 33.89 -52.43 10.83
N GLY A 18 33.77 -51.71 9.72
CA GLY A 18 32.88 -50.55 9.56
C GLY A 18 33.67 -49.26 9.54
N GLY A 19 33.04 -48.20 9.11
CA GLY A 19 33.71 -46.97 8.69
C GLY A 19 34.51 -47.21 7.41
N ASP A 20 34.36 -46.38 6.42
CA ASP A 20 35.05 -46.60 5.14
C ASP A 20 36.56 -46.32 5.30
N GLU A 21 36.94 -45.05 5.29
CA GLU A 21 38.34 -44.64 5.39
C GLU A 21 38.88 -44.77 6.82
N MET A 22 38.11 -44.28 7.83
CA MET A 22 38.61 -44.27 9.21
C MET A 22 38.82 -45.67 9.79
N GLY A 23 37.93 -46.62 9.48
CA GLY A 23 38.13 -48.00 9.85
C GLY A 23 39.39 -48.63 9.22
N ALA A 24 39.69 -48.32 7.94
CA ALA A 24 40.92 -48.76 7.28
C ALA A 24 42.16 -48.13 7.95
N ARG A 25 42.17 -46.83 8.18
CA ARG A 25 43.29 -46.12 8.84
C ARG A 25 43.56 -46.64 10.24
N MET A 26 42.52 -46.93 11.04
CA MET A 26 42.68 -47.51 12.37
C MET A 26 43.29 -48.92 12.34
N ARG A 27 43.04 -49.70 11.30
CA ARG A 27 43.65 -51.02 11.13
C ARG A 27 45.11 -50.94 10.67
N GLU A 28 45.48 -49.90 9.89
CA GLU A 28 46.82 -49.70 9.33
C GLU A 28 47.78 -49.01 10.31
N LEU A 29 47.25 -48.24 11.29
CA LEU A 29 48.07 -47.49 12.24
C LEU A 29 48.82 -48.47 13.20
N ASP A 30 50.12 -48.23 13.40
CA ASP A 30 50.94 -48.95 14.36
C ASP A 30 50.64 -48.45 15.79
N TRP A 31 49.64 -49.06 16.42
CA TRP A 31 49.19 -48.70 17.77
C TRP A 31 50.22 -49.11 18.86
N SER A 32 51.23 -49.88 18.55
CA SER A 32 52.24 -50.23 19.54
C SER A 32 53.11 -49.07 20.01
N LYS A 33 53.12 -48.00 19.19
CA LYS A 33 53.82 -46.73 19.47
C LYS A 33 52.91 -45.67 20.06
N ASN A 34 51.61 -45.96 20.21
CA ASN A 34 50.61 -45.06 20.72
C ASN A 34 50.33 -45.36 22.20
N PRO A 35 49.98 -44.36 23.02
CA PRO A 35 49.60 -44.57 24.44
C PRO A 35 48.51 -45.62 24.64
N LEU A 36 47.62 -45.85 23.66
CA LEU A 36 46.58 -46.89 23.71
C LEU A 36 47.14 -48.32 23.63
N GLY A 37 48.38 -48.51 23.13
CA GLY A 37 48.94 -49.77 22.90
C GLY A 37 48.26 -50.60 21.79
N PRO A 38 48.75 -51.84 21.53
CA PRO A 38 48.25 -52.71 20.47
C PRO A 38 46.76 -53.03 20.67
N THR A 39 46.00 -53.11 19.58
CA THR A 39 44.52 -53.22 19.56
C THR A 39 44.00 -54.49 20.26
N GLU A 40 44.81 -55.55 20.34
CA GLU A 40 44.48 -56.78 21.07
C GLU A 40 44.29 -56.51 22.57
N ARG A 41 45.06 -55.54 23.13
CA ARG A 41 45.05 -55.18 24.54
C ARG A 41 44.03 -54.13 24.90
N TRP A 42 43.29 -53.57 23.92
CA TRP A 42 42.26 -52.60 24.19
C TRP A 42 41.14 -53.17 25.06
N PRO A 43 40.66 -52.44 26.05
CA PRO A 43 39.52 -52.83 26.89
C PRO A 43 38.28 -53.14 26.05
N GLN A 44 37.43 -54.09 26.51
CA GLN A 44 36.22 -54.45 25.78
C GLN A 44 35.26 -53.26 25.63
N SER A 45 35.22 -52.39 26.61
CA SER A 45 34.44 -51.13 26.57
C SER A 45 34.92 -50.20 25.46
N LEU A 46 36.24 -50.00 25.29
CA LEU A 46 36.81 -49.23 24.18
C LEU A 46 36.48 -49.89 22.82
N LYS A 47 36.67 -51.21 22.69
CA LYS A 47 36.33 -51.94 21.47
C LYS A 47 34.85 -51.75 21.09
N THR A 48 33.97 -51.75 22.09
CA THR A 48 32.52 -51.49 21.88
C THR A 48 32.24 -50.06 21.47
N ALA A 49 32.82 -49.06 22.16
CA ALA A 49 32.67 -47.66 21.82
C ALA A 49 33.15 -47.32 20.41
N VAL A 50 34.34 -47.84 20.03
CA VAL A 50 34.89 -47.68 18.68
C VAL A 50 33.99 -48.33 17.63
N ARG A 51 33.43 -49.50 17.90
CA ARG A 51 32.49 -50.16 16.99
C ARG A 51 31.23 -49.33 16.78
N ILE A 52 30.64 -48.79 17.84
CA ILE A 52 29.48 -47.90 17.78
C ILE A 52 29.82 -46.67 16.93
N MET A 53 30.94 -46.03 17.24
CA MET A 53 31.41 -44.82 16.53
C MET A 53 31.62 -45.08 15.05
N LEU A 54 32.37 -46.13 14.66
CA LEU A 54 32.66 -46.46 13.25
C LEU A 54 31.41 -46.81 12.42
N THR A 55 30.38 -47.36 13.05
CA THR A 55 29.13 -47.71 12.37
C THR A 55 28.10 -46.58 12.36
N SER A 56 28.31 -45.51 13.13
CA SER A 56 27.44 -44.34 13.18
C SER A 56 27.56 -43.52 11.92
N ARG A 57 26.42 -42.96 11.47
CA ARG A 57 26.36 -41.93 10.41
C ARG A 57 26.42 -40.51 10.95
N GLN A 58 26.37 -40.34 12.27
CA GLN A 58 26.59 -39.04 12.92
C GLN A 58 28.10 -38.81 13.11
N PRO A 59 28.57 -37.56 13.06
CA PRO A 59 29.93 -37.22 13.46
C PRO A 59 30.17 -37.64 14.91
N MET A 60 31.10 -38.56 15.14
CA MET A 60 31.40 -39.07 16.47
C MET A 60 32.90 -39.22 16.67
N PHE A 61 33.32 -39.03 17.90
CA PHE A 61 34.65 -39.40 18.34
C PHE A 61 34.63 -40.17 19.66
N VAL A 62 35.72 -40.83 19.94
CA VAL A 62 36.05 -41.43 21.24
C VAL A 62 37.40 -40.88 21.66
N TRP A 63 37.47 -40.31 22.85
CA TRP A 63 38.70 -39.94 23.55
C TRP A 63 38.98 -40.97 24.63
N TRP A 64 40.18 -41.56 24.64
CA TRP A 64 40.45 -42.65 25.55
C TRP A 64 41.76 -42.48 26.29
N GLY A 65 41.78 -42.92 27.57
CA GLY A 65 42.92 -42.89 28.46
C GLY A 65 43.21 -41.50 29.02
N ASP A 66 44.25 -41.39 29.86
CA ASP A 66 44.62 -40.15 30.57
C ASP A 66 44.99 -39.00 29.61
N GLU A 67 45.54 -39.32 28.44
CA GLU A 67 45.91 -38.37 27.41
C GLU A 67 44.72 -38.04 26.47
N LEU A 68 43.56 -38.64 26.64
CA LEU A 68 42.38 -38.47 25.79
C LEU A 68 42.72 -38.64 24.31
N ILE A 69 43.25 -39.83 23.96
CA ILE A 69 43.65 -40.12 22.58
C ILE A 69 42.45 -40.11 21.66
N ASN A 70 42.55 -39.35 20.59
CA ASN A 70 41.48 -39.04 19.66
C ASN A 70 41.25 -40.12 18.61
N LEU A 71 40.10 -40.77 18.63
CA LEU A 71 39.57 -41.68 17.64
C LEU A 71 38.28 -41.10 17.06
N TYR A 72 38.07 -41.15 15.75
CA TYR A 72 36.88 -40.54 15.15
C TYR A 72 36.42 -41.30 13.89
N ASN A 73 35.17 -41.08 13.50
CA ASN A 73 34.56 -41.73 12.34
C ASN A 73 34.63 -40.86 11.07
N ASP A 74 34.21 -41.42 9.93
CA ASP A 74 34.22 -40.75 8.64
C ASP A 74 33.39 -39.46 8.60
N PRO A 75 32.15 -39.37 9.14
CA PRO A 75 31.41 -38.13 9.21
C PRO A 75 32.11 -37.00 10.00
N TYR A 76 32.89 -37.36 11.03
CA TYR A 76 33.62 -36.38 11.85
C TYR A 76 34.79 -35.70 11.11
N LYS A 77 35.24 -36.25 9.96
CA LYS A 77 36.29 -35.64 9.12
C LYS A 77 35.94 -34.20 8.72
N ALA A 78 34.65 -33.90 8.50
CA ALA A 78 34.22 -32.54 8.17
C ALA A 78 34.47 -31.54 9.33
N ILE A 79 34.41 -32.01 10.58
CA ILE A 79 34.69 -31.21 11.78
C ILE A 79 36.20 -31.08 12.01
N ILE A 80 36.97 -32.14 11.81
CA ILE A 80 38.44 -32.13 11.89
C ILE A 80 39.05 -31.23 10.82
N GLY A 81 38.49 -31.24 9.62
CA GLY A 81 38.98 -30.42 8.49
C GLY A 81 40.40 -30.77 8.07
N GLY A 82 41.26 -29.79 7.88
CA GLY A 82 42.64 -29.93 7.46
C GLY A 82 43.58 -30.63 8.47
N LYS A 83 43.10 -30.90 9.70
CA LYS A 83 43.85 -31.69 10.69
C LYS A 83 43.72 -33.20 10.43
N HIS A 84 42.84 -33.62 9.55
CA HIS A 84 42.75 -34.99 9.06
C HIS A 84 43.85 -35.24 8.01
N PRO A 85 44.54 -36.40 8.03
CA PRO A 85 44.32 -37.58 8.92
C PRO A 85 45.18 -37.56 10.20
N GLU A 86 46.09 -36.61 10.37
CA GLU A 86 47.11 -36.60 11.43
C GLU A 86 46.51 -36.57 12.84
N ALA A 87 45.29 -36.08 12.99
CA ALA A 87 44.54 -36.03 14.26
C ALA A 87 44.19 -37.42 14.84
N LEU A 88 44.26 -38.49 14.02
CA LEU A 88 43.99 -39.84 14.50
C LEU A 88 45.11 -40.32 15.42
N GLY A 89 44.76 -40.78 16.62
CA GLY A 89 45.70 -41.26 17.60
C GLY A 89 46.51 -40.18 18.34
N GLN A 90 46.21 -38.92 18.12
CA GLN A 90 46.84 -37.79 18.84
C GLN A 90 46.04 -37.45 20.12
N PRO A 91 46.70 -36.88 21.15
CA PRO A 91 45.99 -36.33 22.31
C PRO A 91 44.98 -35.24 21.88
N ALA A 92 43.79 -35.24 22.48
CA ALA A 92 42.74 -34.28 22.16
C ALA A 92 43.18 -32.83 22.42
N SER A 93 43.97 -32.58 23.46
CA SER A 93 44.56 -31.26 23.78
C SER A 93 45.48 -30.72 22.68
N HIS A 94 46.15 -31.62 21.93
CA HIS A 94 46.98 -31.24 20.80
C HIS A 94 46.14 -30.93 19.56
N VAL A 95 45.16 -31.79 19.29
CA VAL A 95 44.25 -31.60 18.13
C VAL A 95 43.43 -30.33 18.22
N TRP A 96 42.94 -30.01 19.40
CA TRP A 96 42.03 -28.91 19.67
C TRP A 96 42.66 -27.81 20.55
N ARG A 97 43.96 -27.56 20.41
CA ARG A 97 44.72 -26.61 21.21
C ARG A 97 44.09 -25.22 21.23
N GLU A 98 43.47 -24.78 20.12
CA GLU A 98 42.86 -23.45 19.98
C GLU A 98 41.57 -23.27 20.80
N ILE A 99 40.90 -24.36 21.12
CA ILE A 99 39.65 -24.34 21.90
C ILE A 99 39.75 -25.15 23.20
N TRP A 100 40.97 -25.68 23.51
CA TRP A 100 41.14 -26.61 24.63
C TRP A 100 40.69 -26.03 25.96
N ASP A 101 41.00 -24.77 26.24
CA ASP A 101 40.58 -24.07 27.49
C ASP A 101 39.05 -24.01 27.65
N GLN A 102 38.31 -24.02 26.55
CA GLN A 102 36.85 -24.02 26.57
C GLN A 102 36.26 -25.42 26.77
N ILE A 103 36.85 -26.48 26.15
CA ILE A 103 36.29 -27.84 26.17
C ILE A 103 36.86 -28.72 27.26
N ALA A 104 38.11 -28.45 27.78
CA ALA A 104 38.75 -29.22 28.82
C ALA A 104 37.92 -29.34 30.11
N PRO A 105 37.29 -28.30 30.67
CA PRO A 105 36.48 -28.42 31.90
C PRO A 105 35.35 -29.45 31.77
N ARG A 106 34.79 -29.59 30.56
CA ARG A 106 33.72 -30.55 30.25
C ARG A 106 34.27 -31.99 30.18
N ALA A 107 35.43 -32.13 29.54
CA ALA A 107 36.14 -33.42 29.49
C ALA A 107 36.55 -33.86 30.88
N GLU A 108 37.08 -32.95 31.72
CA GLU A 108 37.43 -33.22 33.10
C GLU A 108 36.22 -33.67 33.96
N SER A 109 35.06 -32.99 33.78
CA SER A 109 33.83 -33.40 34.47
C SER A 109 33.41 -34.81 34.11
N ALA A 110 33.46 -35.14 32.80
CA ALA A 110 33.13 -36.49 32.34
C ALA A 110 34.12 -37.53 32.85
N MET A 111 35.44 -37.27 32.83
CA MET A 111 36.47 -38.20 33.27
C MET A 111 36.54 -38.38 34.77
N LEU A 112 36.52 -37.26 35.57
CA LEU A 112 36.80 -37.32 37.00
C LEU A 112 35.53 -37.52 37.82
N LYS A 113 34.38 -37.00 37.38
CA LYS A 113 33.11 -37.09 38.10
C LYS A 113 32.17 -38.15 37.56
N ASN A 114 32.53 -38.81 36.46
CA ASN A 114 31.67 -39.74 35.74
C ASN A 114 30.29 -39.15 35.42
N GLU A 115 30.23 -37.83 35.08
CA GLU A 115 29.02 -37.09 34.75
C GLU A 115 29.01 -36.69 33.28
N GLY A 116 27.95 -37.02 32.58
CA GLY A 116 27.75 -36.57 31.19
C GLY A 116 27.56 -35.06 31.13
N THR A 117 28.13 -34.42 30.11
CA THR A 117 27.90 -32.97 29.83
C THR A 117 27.10 -32.82 28.56
N TYR A 118 26.40 -31.68 28.44
CA TYR A 118 25.66 -31.31 27.23
C TYR A 118 25.77 -29.81 26.98
N ASP A 119 26.14 -29.45 25.77
CA ASP A 119 26.18 -28.06 25.30
C ASP A 119 25.37 -27.95 24.02
N GLU A 120 24.50 -26.95 23.95
CA GLU A 120 23.71 -26.65 22.75
C GLU A 120 24.27 -25.39 22.09
N ALA A 121 24.58 -25.52 20.79
CA ALA A 121 25.06 -24.44 19.93
C ALA A 121 26.21 -23.61 20.57
N LEU A 122 27.20 -24.31 21.16
CA LEU A 122 28.36 -23.66 21.76
C LEU A 122 29.23 -23.01 20.68
N LEU A 123 29.51 -21.71 20.81
CA LEU A 123 30.43 -20.99 19.93
C LEU A 123 31.86 -21.42 20.21
N LEU A 124 32.54 -21.91 19.18
CA LEU A 124 33.95 -22.30 19.19
C LEU A 124 34.65 -21.63 17.99
N ILE A 125 35.76 -20.93 18.25
CA ILE A 125 36.60 -20.40 17.17
C ILE A 125 37.66 -21.47 16.84
N MET A 126 37.44 -22.20 15.76
CA MET A 126 38.23 -23.36 15.41
C MET A 126 39.16 -23.12 14.22
N GLU A 127 40.37 -23.67 14.25
CA GLU A 127 41.33 -23.64 13.14
C GLU A 127 41.31 -24.96 12.36
N ARG A 128 40.21 -25.26 11.71
CA ARG A 128 40.08 -26.55 10.98
C ARG A 128 40.56 -26.47 9.53
N ASN A 129 40.62 -25.29 8.91
CA ASN A 129 41.05 -25.09 7.52
C ASN A 129 42.25 -24.13 7.39
N GLY A 130 43.06 -23.98 8.46
CA GLY A 130 44.25 -23.14 8.46
C GLY A 130 43.98 -21.64 8.74
N TYR A 131 42.78 -21.31 9.12
CA TYR A 131 42.39 -19.97 9.61
C TYR A 131 41.32 -20.12 10.72
N PRO A 132 41.18 -19.16 11.64
CA PRO A 132 40.20 -19.24 12.70
C PRO A 132 38.79 -18.99 12.13
N GLU A 133 37.90 -19.94 12.41
CA GLU A 133 36.52 -19.99 11.91
C GLU A 133 35.50 -19.90 13.06
N GLU A 134 34.47 -19.06 12.88
CA GLU A 134 33.26 -19.07 13.71
C GLU A 134 32.48 -20.36 13.47
N THR A 135 32.33 -21.18 14.51
CA THR A 135 31.58 -22.43 14.45
C THR A 135 30.70 -22.61 15.67
N TYR A 136 29.61 -23.38 15.51
CA TYR A 136 28.67 -23.68 16.59
C TYR A 136 28.41 -25.17 16.61
N TYR A 137 28.57 -25.78 17.78
CA TYR A 137 28.37 -27.23 17.96
C TYR A 137 27.43 -27.53 19.11
N THR A 138 26.54 -28.52 18.85
CA THR A 138 25.75 -29.19 19.89
C THR A 138 26.39 -30.57 20.11
N PHE A 139 26.81 -30.85 21.34
CA PHE A 139 27.48 -32.10 21.68
C PHE A 139 27.26 -32.51 23.14
N SER A 140 27.50 -33.80 23.40
CA SER A 140 27.46 -34.38 24.74
C SER A 140 28.69 -35.22 24.97
N TYR A 141 29.47 -34.95 26.01
CA TYR A 141 30.54 -35.82 26.47
C TYR A 141 29.92 -36.83 27.41
N SER A 142 29.91 -38.10 26.99
CA SER A 142 29.38 -39.22 27.75
C SER A 142 30.53 -40.08 28.25
N PRO A 143 30.72 -40.22 29.57
CA PRO A 143 31.77 -41.07 30.11
C PRO A 143 31.55 -42.53 29.71
N VAL A 144 32.64 -43.19 29.34
CA VAL A 144 32.66 -44.64 29.01
C VAL A 144 33.50 -45.35 30.07
N PRO A 145 32.94 -46.36 30.78
CA PRO A 145 33.68 -47.08 31.80
C PRO A 145 34.79 -47.92 31.19
N ASN A 146 35.89 -48.07 31.92
CA ASN A 146 36.88 -49.09 31.64
C ASN A 146 36.41 -50.49 32.14
N ASP A 147 37.21 -51.54 31.93
CA ASP A 147 36.81 -52.86 32.34
C ASP A 147 36.88 -53.09 33.88
N GLU A 148 37.44 -52.14 34.63
CA GLU A 148 37.52 -52.07 36.10
C GLU A 148 36.37 -51.32 36.74
N GLY A 149 35.58 -50.57 35.95
CA GLY A 149 34.40 -49.81 36.37
C GLY A 149 34.65 -48.31 36.58
N ASP A 150 35.90 -47.83 36.45
CA ASP A 150 36.26 -46.43 36.45
C ASP A 150 36.03 -45.82 35.05
N THR A 151 36.02 -44.50 34.93
CA THR A 151 35.89 -43.84 33.60
C THR A 151 37.18 -44.05 32.79
N GLY A 152 37.11 -44.79 31.69
CA GLY A 152 38.23 -45.02 30.79
C GLY A 152 38.37 -44.05 29.64
N GLY A 153 37.27 -43.34 29.31
CA GLY A 153 37.24 -42.38 28.21
C GLY A 153 35.89 -41.70 28.02
N ILE A 154 35.78 -41.02 26.93
CA ILE A 154 34.59 -40.24 26.56
C ILE A 154 34.13 -40.65 25.16
N ILE A 155 32.84 -40.88 24.96
CA ILE A 155 32.22 -40.95 23.64
C ILE A 155 31.38 -39.67 23.41
N CYS A 156 31.47 -39.14 22.20
CA CYS A 156 30.76 -37.91 21.85
C CYS A 156 30.13 -38.02 20.46
N ALA A 157 28.87 -37.61 20.36
CA ALA A 157 28.20 -37.35 19.10
C ALA A 157 28.04 -35.84 18.96
N ASN A 158 28.34 -35.30 17.76
CA ASN A 158 28.35 -33.88 17.47
C ASN A 158 27.34 -33.54 16.39
N THR A 159 26.74 -32.35 16.53
CA THR A 159 25.96 -31.69 15.48
C THR A 159 26.63 -30.37 15.16
N ASP A 160 26.96 -30.13 13.89
CA ASP A 160 27.41 -28.82 13.42
C ASP A 160 26.20 -27.94 13.15
N ASP A 161 25.97 -26.99 14.02
CA ASP A 161 24.85 -26.01 13.96
C ASP A 161 25.25 -24.70 13.26
N THR A 162 26.47 -24.57 12.77
CA THR A 162 27.05 -23.34 12.27
C THR A 162 26.17 -22.67 11.23
N GLN A 163 25.79 -23.39 10.19
CA GLN A 163 24.97 -22.83 9.11
C GLN A 163 23.56 -22.48 9.58
N ARG A 164 22.98 -23.27 10.49
CA ARG A 164 21.66 -22.98 11.07
C ARG A 164 21.68 -21.68 11.87
N ILE A 165 22.61 -21.52 12.80
CA ILE A 165 22.72 -20.34 13.67
C ILE A 165 23.01 -19.08 12.88
N ILE A 166 23.95 -19.16 11.92
CA ILE A 166 24.28 -18.03 11.04
C ILE A 166 23.05 -17.66 10.19
N GLY A 167 22.39 -18.64 9.60
CA GLY A 167 21.20 -18.40 8.78
C GLY A 167 20.04 -17.80 9.55
N GLU A 168 19.76 -18.28 10.76
CA GLU A 168 18.72 -17.77 11.64
C GLU A 168 18.95 -16.29 12.00
N ARG A 169 20.18 -15.89 12.40
CA ARG A 169 20.49 -14.50 12.73
C ARG A 169 20.44 -13.58 11.52
N GLN A 170 20.87 -14.05 10.35
CA GLN A 170 20.80 -13.29 9.10
C GLN A 170 19.36 -13.07 8.65
N LEU A 171 18.53 -14.12 8.72
CA LEU A 171 17.10 -14.01 8.42
C LEU A 171 16.37 -13.11 9.41
N LYS A 172 16.74 -13.15 10.69
CA LYS A 172 16.19 -12.25 11.72
C LYS A 172 16.46 -10.80 11.35
N LEU A 173 17.69 -10.43 10.99
CA LEU A 173 18.03 -9.08 10.57
C LEU A 173 17.22 -8.62 9.36
N LEU A 174 17.10 -9.46 8.32
CA LEU A 174 16.33 -9.11 7.11
C LEU A 174 14.84 -8.88 7.44
N ARG A 175 14.26 -9.68 8.34
CA ARG A 175 12.89 -9.48 8.81
C ARG A 175 12.73 -8.19 9.61
N GLU A 176 13.67 -7.87 10.49
CA GLU A 176 13.65 -6.62 11.25
C GLU A 176 13.77 -5.41 10.34
N LEU A 177 14.68 -5.43 9.37
CA LEU A 177 14.77 -4.40 8.35
C LEU A 177 13.42 -4.20 7.63
N ALA A 178 12.84 -5.29 7.10
CA ALA A 178 11.57 -5.22 6.38
C ALA A 178 10.42 -4.66 7.24
N THR A 179 10.37 -5.05 8.53
CA THR A 179 9.26 -4.68 9.42
C THR A 179 9.41 -3.26 9.97
N ARG A 180 10.59 -2.92 10.51
CA ARG A 180 10.80 -1.63 11.20
C ARG A 180 10.90 -0.45 10.25
N THR A 181 11.34 -0.68 9.00
CA THR A 181 11.44 0.39 8.00
C THR A 181 10.17 0.57 7.16
N ALA A 182 9.16 -0.30 7.30
CA ALA A 182 7.90 -0.23 6.55
C ALA A 182 7.13 1.08 6.77
N ASP A 183 7.21 1.63 7.98
CA ASP A 183 6.49 2.85 8.38
C ASP A 183 7.30 4.14 8.19
N ALA A 184 8.51 4.07 7.64
CA ALA A 184 9.33 5.24 7.38
C ALA A 184 8.62 6.21 6.40
N ARG A 185 8.55 7.48 6.77
CA ARG A 185 7.84 8.54 6.03
C ARG A 185 8.78 9.46 5.25
N THR A 186 10.06 9.47 5.63
CA THR A 186 11.11 10.25 4.99
C THR A 186 12.33 9.37 4.73
N PHE A 187 13.17 9.77 3.78
CA PHE A 187 14.39 9.00 3.48
C PHE A 187 15.39 9.01 4.65
N ASP A 188 15.48 10.11 5.41
CA ASP A 188 16.33 10.19 6.60
C ASP A 188 15.89 9.20 7.68
N GLU A 189 14.59 9.11 7.90
CA GLU A 189 13.99 8.14 8.82
C GLU A 189 14.26 6.69 8.34
N ALA A 190 14.11 6.41 7.05
CA ALA A 190 14.40 5.10 6.47
C ALA A 190 15.87 4.69 6.67
N CYS A 191 16.82 5.60 6.47
CA CYS A 191 18.25 5.36 6.68
C CYS A 191 18.57 5.16 8.18
N THR A 192 18.01 6.00 9.06
CA THR A 192 18.22 5.91 10.51
C THR A 192 17.67 4.59 11.07
N LEU A 193 16.45 4.22 10.70
CA LEU A 193 15.85 2.93 11.09
C LEU A 193 16.63 1.75 10.53
N SER A 194 17.09 1.83 9.28
CA SER A 194 17.93 0.79 8.68
C SER A 194 19.22 0.62 9.46
N ALA A 195 19.95 1.70 9.76
CA ALA A 195 21.17 1.67 10.55
C ALA A 195 20.92 1.06 11.94
N SER A 196 19.85 1.45 12.63
CA SER A 196 19.45 0.87 13.93
C SER A 196 19.11 -0.64 13.83
N CYS A 197 18.54 -1.10 12.72
CA CYS A 197 18.31 -2.53 12.52
C CYS A 197 19.63 -3.30 12.35
N LEU A 198 20.62 -2.74 11.65
CA LEU A 198 21.92 -3.39 11.45
C LEU A 198 22.63 -3.68 12.78
N GLU A 199 22.43 -2.87 13.82
CA GLU A 199 22.97 -3.08 15.18
C GLU A 199 22.50 -4.39 15.81
N THR A 200 21.42 -4.99 15.35
CA THR A 200 20.90 -6.26 15.92
C THR A 200 21.73 -7.48 15.51
N ASN A 201 22.65 -7.32 14.54
CA ASN A 201 23.55 -8.41 14.12
C ASN A 201 25.03 -7.99 14.14
N PRO A 202 25.62 -7.69 15.30
CA PRO A 202 27.03 -7.30 15.42
C PRO A 202 28.02 -8.45 15.14
N TYR A 203 27.52 -9.67 14.96
CA TYR A 203 28.30 -10.84 14.56
C TYR A 203 28.73 -10.79 13.09
N ASP A 204 27.80 -10.50 12.18
CA ASP A 204 28.09 -10.43 10.74
C ASP A 204 28.49 -9.02 10.28
N LEU A 205 27.99 -7.98 11.00
CA LEU A 205 28.26 -6.57 10.72
C LEU A 205 28.79 -5.86 11.99
N PRO A 206 30.09 -6.02 12.30
CA PRO A 206 30.71 -5.31 13.44
C PRO A 206 30.52 -3.80 13.40
N PHE A 207 30.49 -3.22 12.20
CA PHE A 207 30.08 -1.83 11.92
C PHE A 207 29.51 -1.72 10.51
N ALA A 208 28.69 -0.69 10.28
CA ALA A 208 28.21 -0.36 8.95
C ALA A 208 27.97 1.14 8.81
N MET A 209 28.04 1.63 7.56
CA MET A 209 27.78 3.01 7.17
C MET A 209 26.92 3.02 5.92
N ILE A 210 25.86 3.82 5.92
CA ILE A 210 24.98 4.02 4.78
C ILE A 210 25.27 5.38 4.19
N TYR A 211 25.66 5.41 2.92
CA TYR A 211 25.89 6.63 2.15
C TYR A 211 24.88 6.75 1.03
N LEU A 212 24.39 7.95 0.78
CA LEU A 212 23.52 8.26 -0.35
C LEU A 212 24.22 9.17 -1.35
N VAL A 213 23.89 8.98 -2.63
CA VAL A 213 24.42 9.81 -3.71
C VAL A 213 23.71 11.15 -3.71
N ASP A 214 24.48 12.23 -3.84
CA ASP A 214 23.97 13.57 -4.07
C ASP A 214 23.16 13.63 -5.36
N PRO A 215 22.06 14.40 -5.43
CA PRO A 215 21.26 14.57 -6.65
C PRO A 215 22.08 14.96 -7.89
N ASP A 216 23.15 15.71 -7.72
CA ASP A 216 24.08 16.07 -8.79
C ASP A 216 25.06 14.95 -9.16
N GLN A 217 25.03 13.80 -8.45
CA GLN A 217 25.88 12.62 -8.62
C GLN A 217 27.38 12.90 -8.54
N GLN A 218 27.80 13.98 -7.89
CA GLN A 218 29.21 14.36 -7.76
C GLN A 218 29.82 13.91 -6.44
N GLN A 219 29.03 13.57 -5.44
CA GLN A 219 29.47 13.18 -4.11
C GLN A 219 28.50 12.24 -3.43
N VAL A 220 28.97 11.57 -2.38
CA VAL A 220 28.13 10.82 -1.43
C VAL A 220 28.13 11.52 -0.08
N PHE A 221 27.05 11.41 0.66
CA PHE A 221 26.92 11.89 2.03
C PHE A 221 26.46 10.79 2.97
N LEU A 222 26.91 10.86 4.21
CA LEU A 222 26.57 9.91 5.26
C LEU A 222 25.08 10.05 5.63
N ALA A 223 24.34 8.96 5.58
CA ALA A 223 22.91 8.88 5.93
C ALA A 223 22.62 8.05 7.19
N GLY A 224 23.57 7.22 7.62
CA GLY A 224 23.42 6.45 8.85
C GLY A 224 24.67 5.65 9.20
N THR A 225 24.86 5.36 10.48
CA THR A 225 25.96 4.54 11.00
C THR A 225 25.41 3.49 11.97
N CYS A 226 26.11 2.37 12.05
CA CYS A 226 25.82 1.28 12.94
C CYS A 226 27.13 0.73 13.51
N GLY A 227 27.23 0.57 14.81
CA GLY A 227 28.41 0.03 15.50
C GLY A 227 29.67 0.89 15.40
N ILE A 228 29.62 2.07 14.77
CA ILE A 228 30.73 3.01 14.63
C ILE A 228 30.24 4.45 14.83
N GLU A 229 31.04 5.24 15.57
CA GLU A 229 30.70 6.63 15.84
C GLU A 229 30.75 7.50 14.57
N PRO A 230 29.77 8.42 14.37
CA PRO A 230 29.75 9.29 13.18
C PRO A 230 31.00 10.16 13.02
N ASN A 231 31.73 10.45 14.09
CA ASN A 231 32.95 11.27 14.09
C ASN A 231 34.24 10.44 13.97
N HIS A 232 34.11 9.11 13.79
CA HIS A 232 35.28 8.25 13.64
C HIS A 232 36.03 8.59 12.31
N ILE A 233 37.35 8.45 12.30
CA ILE A 233 38.20 8.79 11.12
C ILE A 233 37.82 7.98 9.87
N ALA A 234 37.28 6.77 10.06
CA ALA A 234 36.78 5.92 8.97
C ALA A 234 35.41 6.36 8.41
N VAL A 235 34.77 7.37 9.00
CA VAL A 235 33.39 7.80 8.68
C VAL A 235 33.40 9.24 8.12
N PRO A 236 33.84 9.45 6.88
CA PRO A 236 33.76 10.77 6.27
C PRO A 236 32.30 11.19 6.10
N GLN A 237 31.95 12.44 6.45
CA GLN A 237 30.58 12.95 6.35
C GLN A 237 30.13 13.13 4.89
N THR A 238 31.06 13.54 4.03
CA THR A 238 30.82 13.75 2.59
C THR A 238 32.10 13.39 1.84
N VAL A 239 31.96 12.72 0.70
CA VAL A 239 33.06 12.27 -0.15
C VAL A 239 32.74 12.58 -1.61
N ALA A 240 33.61 13.38 -2.26
CA ALA A 240 33.52 13.59 -3.69
C ALA A 240 34.03 12.35 -4.46
N PHE A 241 33.48 12.07 -5.63
CA PHE A 241 33.84 10.87 -6.41
C PHE A 241 35.29 10.89 -6.96
N ASP A 242 35.89 12.07 -7.07
CA ASP A 242 37.26 12.26 -7.51
C ASP A 242 38.28 12.22 -6.37
N SER A 243 37.83 12.06 -5.11
CA SER A 243 38.71 12.02 -3.95
C SER A 243 39.34 10.65 -3.77
N ASP A 244 40.63 10.63 -3.42
CA ASP A 244 41.38 9.42 -3.08
C ASP A 244 41.02 8.99 -1.66
N THR A 245 40.16 7.98 -1.53
CA THR A 245 39.69 7.43 -0.25
C THR A 245 39.86 5.93 -0.22
N VAL A 246 40.02 5.36 0.98
CA VAL A 246 40.07 3.89 1.16
C VAL A 246 38.77 3.22 0.72
N TRP A 247 37.64 3.92 0.87
CA TRP A 247 36.33 3.39 0.47
C TRP A 247 36.07 3.62 -1.02
N PRO A 248 35.85 2.58 -1.84
CA PRO A 248 35.74 2.67 -3.31
C PRO A 248 34.34 3.15 -3.77
N PHE A 249 33.91 4.32 -3.32
CA PHE A 249 32.56 4.84 -3.61
C PHE A 249 32.30 4.97 -5.12
N ALA A 250 33.17 5.64 -5.84
CA ALA A 250 33.03 5.88 -7.28
C ALA A 250 32.98 4.56 -8.07
N GLU A 251 33.90 3.64 -7.75
CA GLU A 251 33.97 2.33 -8.44
C GLU A 251 32.74 1.48 -8.18
N ALA A 252 32.28 1.40 -6.92
CA ALA A 252 31.12 0.60 -6.55
C ALA A 252 29.84 1.13 -7.22
N ILE A 253 29.67 2.46 -7.30
CA ILE A 253 28.53 3.08 -7.99
C ILE A 253 28.60 2.83 -9.49
N ALA A 254 29.77 3.08 -10.11
CA ALA A 254 29.91 2.97 -11.56
C ALA A 254 29.76 1.53 -12.07
N THR A 255 30.24 0.55 -11.32
CA THR A 255 30.16 -0.87 -11.72
C THR A 255 28.89 -1.58 -11.26
N HIS A 256 28.14 -1.02 -10.31
CA HIS A 256 27.02 -1.67 -9.62
C HIS A 256 27.39 -3.05 -9.04
N GLN A 257 28.65 -3.22 -8.62
CA GLN A 257 29.16 -4.48 -8.09
C GLN A 257 29.64 -4.33 -6.66
N THR A 258 29.41 -5.37 -5.87
CA THR A 258 29.96 -5.49 -4.52
C THR A 258 31.48 -5.57 -4.58
N LYS A 259 32.17 -4.72 -3.80
CA LYS A 259 33.62 -4.64 -3.72
C LYS A 259 34.12 -5.05 -2.36
N LEU A 260 35.02 -6.04 -2.33
CA LEU A 260 35.72 -6.43 -1.12
C LEU A 260 36.95 -5.53 -0.90
N ILE A 261 37.08 -4.99 0.30
CA ILE A 261 38.11 -4.05 0.70
C ILE A 261 38.95 -4.74 1.78
N LYS A 262 40.26 -4.76 1.58
CA LYS A 262 41.22 -5.15 2.62
C LYS A 262 41.57 -3.93 3.46
N ILE A 263 41.42 -4.02 4.76
CA ILE A 263 41.77 -2.99 5.72
C ILE A 263 43.16 -3.29 6.23
N LEU A 264 44.08 -2.37 6.04
CA LEU A 264 45.46 -2.49 6.52
C LEU A 264 45.58 -1.92 7.93
N GLU A 265 46.51 -2.48 8.72
CA GLU A 265 46.84 -1.92 10.03
C GLU A 265 47.34 -0.47 9.87
N GLY A 266 46.61 0.47 10.51
CA GLY A 266 46.94 1.91 10.43
C GLY A 266 46.04 2.75 9.55
N ASP A 267 45.19 2.15 8.67
CA ASP A 267 44.29 2.93 7.79
C ASP A 267 43.30 3.79 8.58
N PHE A 268 42.75 3.26 9.66
CA PHE A 268 41.64 3.91 10.39
C PHE A 268 41.77 3.86 11.92
N GLY A 269 42.93 3.46 12.46
CA GLY A 269 43.07 3.25 13.91
C GLY A 269 42.25 2.06 14.40
N ASN A 270 41.60 2.21 15.58
CA ASN A 270 40.82 1.13 16.16
C ASN A 270 39.40 1.09 15.58
N LEU A 271 39.16 0.25 14.59
CA LEU A 271 37.81 -0.03 14.11
C LEU A 271 37.00 -0.87 15.14
N PRO A 272 35.68 -0.69 15.21
CA PRO A 272 34.82 -1.50 16.05
C PRO A 272 34.88 -2.99 15.65
N CYS A 273 34.94 -3.86 16.67
CA CYS A 273 35.01 -5.32 16.48
C CYS A 273 33.64 -6.02 16.66
N GLY A 274 32.58 -5.27 16.95
CA GLY A 274 31.29 -5.84 17.29
C GLY A 274 31.36 -6.67 18.58
N VAL A 275 30.94 -7.94 18.49
CA VAL A 275 31.04 -8.91 19.60
C VAL A 275 32.35 -9.66 19.63
N TRP A 276 33.23 -9.43 18.66
CA TRP A 276 34.48 -10.18 18.53
C TRP A 276 35.63 -9.48 19.24
N GLU A 277 36.61 -10.25 19.69
CA GLU A 277 37.82 -9.70 20.29
C GLU A 277 38.82 -9.18 19.24
N ARG A 278 38.54 -9.47 17.96
CA ARG A 278 39.40 -9.13 16.81
C ARG A 278 38.70 -8.13 15.90
N THR A 279 39.41 -7.08 15.51
CA THR A 279 38.92 -6.10 14.55
C THR A 279 38.76 -6.70 13.15
N PRO A 280 37.76 -6.25 12.38
CA PRO A 280 37.62 -6.62 10.97
C PRO A 280 38.87 -6.24 10.16
N HIS A 281 39.42 -7.19 9.44
CA HIS A 281 40.51 -6.99 8.49
C HIS A 281 40.00 -6.85 7.05
N GLN A 282 38.70 -6.96 6.86
CA GLN A 282 38.00 -6.78 5.60
C GLN A 282 36.72 -5.99 5.81
N ALA A 283 36.34 -5.21 4.82
CA ALA A 283 35.04 -4.59 4.70
C ALA A 283 34.48 -4.83 3.29
N VAL A 284 33.22 -4.53 3.11
CA VAL A 284 32.56 -4.63 1.82
C VAL A 284 31.85 -3.31 1.49
N ALA A 285 31.96 -2.87 0.23
CA ALA A 285 31.14 -1.81 -0.32
C ALA A 285 30.06 -2.43 -1.22
N VAL A 286 28.81 -2.32 -0.81
CA VAL A 286 27.66 -2.89 -1.52
C VAL A 286 26.82 -1.76 -2.10
N PRO A 287 26.61 -1.70 -3.42
CA PRO A 287 25.75 -0.69 -4.02
C PRO A 287 24.30 -0.84 -3.57
N ILE A 288 23.70 0.27 -3.14
CA ILE A 288 22.26 0.40 -2.92
C ILE A 288 21.67 0.92 -4.22
N SER A 289 21.15 -0.01 -5.03
CA SER A 289 20.56 0.33 -6.33
C SER A 289 19.22 1.03 -6.17
N PRO A 290 18.93 2.08 -6.98
CA PRO A 290 17.63 2.73 -6.93
C PRO A 290 16.50 1.73 -7.19
N SER A 291 15.52 1.67 -6.32
CA SER A 291 14.31 0.89 -6.52
C SER A 291 13.26 1.79 -7.20
N GLY A 292 12.86 1.45 -8.43
CA GLY A 292 11.91 2.25 -9.24
C GLY A 292 12.52 3.51 -9.87
N GLN A 293 11.66 4.38 -10.41
CA GLN A 293 12.07 5.60 -11.15
C GLN A 293 12.58 6.73 -10.25
N THR A 294 12.32 6.68 -8.96
CA THR A 294 12.59 7.77 -8.01
C THR A 294 13.60 7.42 -6.91
N GLY A 295 14.08 6.17 -6.88
CA GLY A 295 15.00 5.70 -5.85
C GLY A 295 16.35 6.43 -5.91
N LYS A 296 16.89 6.81 -4.74
CA LYS A 296 18.27 7.32 -4.64
C LYS A 296 19.26 6.18 -4.67
N ALA A 297 20.31 6.32 -5.44
CA ALA A 297 21.49 5.46 -5.36
C ALA A 297 22.22 5.69 -4.04
N GLY A 298 22.86 4.65 -3.54
CA GLY A 298 23.69 4.74 -2.34
C GLY A 298 24.71 3.63 -2.27
N ILE A 299 25.42 3.57 -1.15
CA ILE A 299 26.39 2.50 -0.84
C ILE A 299 26.28 2.13 0.63
N LEU A 300 26.25 0.85 0.89
CA LEU A 300 26.46 0.27 2.21
C LEU A 300 27.94 -0.11 2.33
N ILE A 301 28.66 0.49 3.27
CA ILE A 301 29.99 0.04 3.70
C ILE A 301 29.78 -0.77 4.97
N ALA A 302 30.28 -2.00 5.02
CA ALA A 302 30.15 -2.85 6.20
C ALA A 302 31.46 -3.55 6.53
N GLY A 303 31.88 -3.52 7.79
CA GLY A 303 32.93 -4.36 8.32
C GLY A 303 32.48 -5.80 8.38
N LEU A 304 33.36 -6.74 7.99
CA LEU A 304 33.03 -8.15 7.94
C LEU A 304 33.49 -8.88 9.21
N ASN A 305 32.81 -9.97 9.53
CA ASN A 305 33.19 -10.87 10.60
C ASN A 305 34.63 -11.39 10.41
N PRO A 306 35.55 -11.17 11.38
CA PRO A 306 36.96 -11.56 11.24
C PRO A 306 37.19 -13.07 11.26
N PHE A 307 36.18 -13.86 11.65
CA PHE A 307 36.22 -15.32 11.76
C PHE A 307 35.40 -16.01 10.67
N ARG A 308 35.12 -15.32 9.56
CA ARG A 308 34.34 -15.88 8.46
C ARG A 308 34.91 -15.45 7.12
N LEU A 309 35.00 -16.39 6.17
CA LEU A 309 35.36 -16.07 4.80
C LEU A 309 34.22 -15.31 4.11
N PHE A 310 34.58 -14.34 3.27
CA PHE A 310 33.63 -13.66 2.41
C PHE A 310 33.36 -14.54 1.16
N ASP A 311 32.50 -15.52 1.33
CA ASP A 311 32.03 -16.43 0.29
C ASP A 311 30.78 -15.91 -0.42
N ASP A 312 30.26 -16.66 -1.40
CA ASP A 312 29.08 -16.28 -2.15
C ASP A 312 27.82 -16.17 -1.27
N ASN A 313 27.71 -16.96 -0.20
CA ASN A 313 26.58 -16.89 0.74
C ASN A 313 26.63 -15.59 1.56
N TYR A 314 27.82 -15.22 2.05
CA TYR A 314 27.97 -13.99 2.83
C TYR A 314 27.79 -12.76 1.94
N LYS A 315 28.32 -12.79 0.71
CA LYS A 315 28.10 -11.78 -0.31
C LYS A 315 26.62 -11.61 -0.62
N GLY A 316 25.92 -12.71 -0.88
CA GLY A 316 24.47 -12.69 -1.14
C GLY A 316 23.65 -12.11 0.03
N PHE A 317 24.03 -12.43 1.27
CA PHE A 317 23.42 -11.80 2.44
C PHE A 317 23.62 -10.29 2.48
N MET A 318 24.83 -9.80 2.23
CA MET A 318 25.11 -8.35 2.18
C MET A 318 24.33 -7.64 1.06
N GLU A 319 24.20 -8.27 -0.08
CA GLU A 319 23.40 -7.76 -1.19
C GLU A 319 21.90 -7.70 -0.86
N LEU A 320 21.37 -8.68 -0.15
CA LEU A 320 20.00 -8.67 0.35
C LEU A 320 19.76 -7.54 1.38
N VAL A 321 20.72 -7.31 2.28
CA VAL A 321 20.65 -6.19 3.22
C VAL A 321 20.60 -4.85 2.47
N ALA A 322 21.48 -4.64 1.49
CA ALA A 322 21.48 -3.43 0.67
C ALA A 322 20.19 -3.26 -0.14
N ALA A 323 19.65 -4.35 -0.70
CA ALA A 323 18.38 -4.34 -1.42
C ALA A 323 17.20 -3.98 -0.50
N GLN A 324 17.18 -4.47 0.74
CA GLN A 324 16.14 -4.12 1.72
C GLN A 324 16.21 -2.65 2.13
N ILE A 325 17.42 -2.10 2.31
CA ILE A 325 17.63 -0.66 2.55
C ILE A 325 17.14 0.15 1.35
N ALA A 326 17.45 -0.27 0.12
CA ALA A 326 16.98 0.37 -1.10
C ALA A 326 15.43 0.42 -1.17
N ALA A 327 14.79 -0.70 -0.84
CA ALA A 327 13.33 -0.79 -0.82
C ALA A 327 12.71 0.16 0.23
N SER A 328 13.30 0.24 1.42
CA SER A 328 12.88 1.16 2.48
C SER A 328 12.95 2.63 2.03
N ILE A 329 14.09 3.04 1.46
CA ILE A 329 14.30 4.40 0.94
C ILE A 329 13.28 4.72 -0.16
N ALA A 330 13.07 3.80 -1.10
CA ALA A 330 12.11 3.99 -2.19
C ALA A 330 10.66 4.13 -1.69
N ASN A 331 10.25 3.33 -0.71
CA ASN A 331 8.94 3.42 -0.09
C ASN A 331 8.71 4.77 0.61
N ALA A 332 9.70 5.22 1.40
CA ALA A 332 9.64 6.52 2.06
C ALA A 332 9.53 7.68 1.06
N GLN A 333 10.30 7.64 -0.03
CA GLN A 333 10.23 8.64 -1.11
C GLN A 333 8.88 8.64 -1.83
N ALA A 334 8.34 7.46 -2.14
CA ALA A 334 7.03 7.33 -2.77
C ALA A 334 5.92 7.94 -1.88
N TYR A 335 5.97 7.67 -0.58
CA TYR A 335 5.05 8.26 0.39
C TYR A 335 5.15 9.80 0.45
N GLU A 336 6.36 10.33 0.53
CA GLU A 336 6.58 11.78 0.56
C GLU A 336 6.09 12.47 -0.72
N GLN A 337 6.33 11.84 -1.88
CA GLN A 337 5.85 12.35 -3.16
C GLN A 337 4.33 12.35 -3.25
N GLU A 338 3.67 11.26 -2.80
CA GLU A 338 2.22 11.18 -2.79
C GLU A 338 1.59 12.21 -1.85
N ARG A 339 2.19 12.41 -0.66
CA ARG A 339 1.77 13.46 0.28
C ARG A 339 1.84 14.85 -0.35
N LYS A 340 2.98 15.19 -1.00
CA LYS A 340 3.14 16.49 -1.68
C LYS A 340 2.13 16.68 -2.81
N ARG A 341 1.80 15.62 -3.55
CA ARG A 341 0.75 15.66 -4.59
C ARG A 341 -0.63 15.92 -3.98
N ALA A 342 -0.96 15.20 -2.91
CA ALA A 342 -2.24 15.38 -2.22
C ALA A 342 -2.39 16.79 -1.64
N GLU A 343 -1.34 17.35 -1.03
CA GLU A 343 -1.32 18.73 -0.51
C GLU A 343 -1.52 19.74 -1.63
N ALA A 344 -0.82 19.61 -2.76
CA ALA A 344 -0.97 20.50 -3.92
C ALA A 344 -2.37 20.42 -4.53
N LEU A 345 -2.96 19.23 -4.65
CA LEU A 345 -4.35 19.07 -5.12
C LEU A 345 -5.35 19.74 -4.18
N ALA A 346 -5.17 19.57 -2.86
CA ALA A 346 -6.03 20.20 -1.86
C ALA A 346 -5.94 21.75 -1.89
N GLU A 347 -4.75 22.30 -2.15
CA GLU A 347 -4.56 23.75 -2.31
C GLU A 347 -5.28 24.28 -3.57
N ILE A 348 -5.13 23.58 -4.70
CA ILE A 348 -5.83 23.93 -5.95
C ILE A 348 -7.35 23.91 -5.74
N ASP A 349 -7.88 22.90 -5.06
CA ASP A 349 -9.33 22.79 -4.81
C ASP A 349 -9.84 23.90 -3.90
N ARG A 350 -9.07 24.25 -2.85
CA ARG A 350 -9.40 25.43 -1.99
C ARG A 350 -9.39 26.72 -2.79
N ALA A 351 -8.36 26.96 -3.60
CA ALA A 351 -8.24 28.16 -4.43
C ALA A 351 -9.40 28.27 -5.43
N LYS A 352 -9.77 27.16 -6.09
CA LYS A 352 -10.91 27.06 -7.00
C LYS A 352 -12.22 27.47 -6.30
N THR A 353 -12.45 26.97 -5.11
CA THR A 353 -13.68 27.26 -4.34
C THR A 353 -13.77 28.73 -3.93
N VAL A 354 -12.66 29.27 -3.42
CA VAL A 354 -12.60 30.72 -3.04
C VAL A 354 -12.82 31.59 -4.26
N PHE A 355 -12.20 31.27 -5.39
CA PHE A 355 -12.39 32.01 -6.65
C PHE A 355 -13.85 32.06 -7.06
N PHE A 356 -14.56 30.94 -7.16
CA PHE A 356 -15.96 30.91 -7.55
C PHE A 356 -16.87 31.64 -6.56
N SER A 357 -16.61 31.54 -5.27
CA SER A 357 -17.36 32.27 -4.24
C SER A 357 -17.21 33.80 -4.40
N ASN A 358 -15.98 34.26 -4.57
CA ASN A 358 -15.69 35.69 -4.71
C ASN A 358 -16.29 36.26 -6.02
N VAL A 359 -16.04 35.58 -7.14
CA VAL A 359 -16.58 35.97 -8.46
C VAL A 359 -18.10 36.13 -8.40
N SER A 360 -18.77 35.20 -7.74
CA SER A 360 -20.24 35.28 -7.65
C SER A 360 -20.76 36.41 -6.78
N HIS A 361 -20.07 36.71 -5.68
CA HIS A 361 -20.41 37.88 -4.87
C HIS A 361 -20.19 39.21 -5.64
N GLU A 362 -19.05 39.27 -6.35
CA GLU A 362 -18.70 40.45 -7.16
C GLU A 362 -19.68 40.69 -8.33
N PHE A 363 -20.30 39.65 -8.88
CA PHE A 363 -21.33 39.78 -9.90
C PHE A 363 -22.72 40.03 -9.32
N ARG A 364 -23.09 39.43 -8.19
CA ARG A 364 -24.43 39.56 -7.60
C ARG A 364 -24.72 40.99 -7.18
N THR A 365 -23.77 41.63 -6.51
CA THR A 365 -23.94 42.98 -5.96
C THR A 365 -24.28 44.01 -7.03
N PRO A 366 -23.53 44.21 -8.13
CA PRO A 366 -23.89 45.20 -9.17
C PRO A 366 -25.19 44.82 -9.90
N LEU A 367 -25.46 43.51 -10.11
CA LEU A 367 -26.72 43.09 -10.72
C LEU A 367 -27.93 43.46 -9.87
N THR A 368 -27.89 43.25 -8.57
CA THR A 368 -28.96 43.59 -7.65
C THR A 368 -29.16 45.11 -7.62
N LEU A 369 -28.06 45.87 -7.60
CA LEU A 369 -28.11 47.34 -7.61
C LEU A 369 -28.63 47.92 -8.94
N MET A 370 -28.47 47.23 -10.06
CA MET A 370 -29.04 47.64 -11.35
C MET A 370 -30.52 47.24 -11.50
N LEU A 371 -30.88 46.04 -11.04
CA LEU A 371 -32.23 45.51 -11.20
C LEU A 371 -33.26 46.23 -10.33
N GLY A 372 -32.92 46.58 -9.07
CA GLY A 372 -33.84 47.26 -8.15
C GLY A 372 -34.39 48.59 -8.71
N PRO A 373 -33.54 49.59 -9.06
CA PRO A 373 -33.99 50.84 -9.67
C PRO A 373 -34.71 50.65 -11.01
N LEU A 374 -34.32 49.63 -11.78
CA LEU A 374 -34.95 49.32 -13.07
C LEU A 374 -36.38 48.79 -12.88
N GLU A 375 -36.61 47.93 -11.90
CA GLU A 375 -37.94 47.44 -11.51
C GLU A 375 -38.83 48.56 -11.01
N GLU A 376 -38.30 49.43 -10.16
CA GLU A 376 -39.01 50.58 -9.65
C GLU A 376 -39.41 51.57 -10.78
N THR A 377 -38.51 51.83 -11.72
CA THR A 377 -38.78 52.68 -12.89
C THR A 377 -39.87 52.08 -13.79
N LEU A 378 -39.78 50.77 -14.06
CA LEU A 378 -40.80 50.08 -14.86
C LEU A 378 -42.16 50.00 -14.16
N ALA A 379 -42.19 49.87 -12.83
CA ALA A 379 -43.44 49.85 -12.06
C ALA A 379 -44.12 51.26 -11.96
N ASN A 380 -43.33 52.30 -11.68
CA ASN A 380 -43.85 53.60 -11.36
C ASN A 380 -44.00 54.49 -12.58
N CYS A 381 -43.21 54.34 -13.64
CA CYS A 381 -43.14 55.21 -14.80
C CYS A 381 -43.63 54.55 -16.10
N ALA A 382 -44.17 53.29 -16.06
CA ALA A 382 -44.60 52.59 -17.26
C ALA A 382 -45.52 53.40 -18.18
N ASN A 383 -46.50 54.15 -17.61
CA ASN A 383 -47.43 54.96 -18.37
C ASN A 383 -46.85 56.27 -18.87
N LEU A 384 -45.66 56.68 -18.43
CA LEU A 384 -44.97 57.90 -18.78
C LEU A 384 -43.87 57.69 -19.83
N LEU A 385 -43.46 56.49 -20.04
CA LEU A 385 -42.38 56.13 -20.99
C LEU A 385 -42.97 55.82 -22.38
N PRO A 386 -42.32 56.29 -23.44
CA PRO A 386 -42.68 55.89 -24.79
C PRO A 386 -42.50 54.36 -24.95
N PRO A 387 -43.32 53.69 -25.78
CA PRO A 387 -43.32 52.23 -25.90
C PRO A 387 -41.94 51.63 -26.21
N LYS A 388 -41.14 52.33 -27.02
CA LYS A 388 -39.78 51.87 -27.41
C LYS A 388 -38.81 51.86 -26.24
N GLU A 389 -38.81 52.89 -25.38
CA GLU A 389 -37.97 53.02 -24.19
C GLU A 389 -38.37 51.97 -23.13
N GLN A 390 -39.69 51.75 -22.96
CA GLN A 390 -40.23 50.76 -22.08
C GLN A 390 -39.74 49.34 -22.50
N GLU A 391 -39.78 49.04 -23.79
CA GLU A 391 -39.28 47.78 -24.35
C GLU A 391 -37.78 47.60 -24.09
N GLN A 392 -36.97 48.65 -24.28
CA GLN A 392 -35.54 48.62 -23.99
C GLN A 392 -35.25 48.36 -22.51
N LEU A 393 -35.94 49.01 -21.59
CA LEU A 393 -35.78 48.80 -20.16
C LEU A 393 -36.19 47.40 -19.73
N LYS A 394 -37.28 46.86 -20.28
CA LYS A 394 -37.68 45.48 -20.10
C LYS A 394 -36.62 44.51 -20.62
N MET A 395 -35.95 44.81 -21.74
CA MET A 395 -34.87 44.02 -22.27
C MET A 395 -33.66 43.98 -21.33
N VAL A 396 -33.28 45.14 -20.76
CA VAL A 396 -32.17 45.23 -19.80
C VAL A 396 -32.50 44.44 -18.52
N GLN A 397 -33.72 44.61 -17.98
CA GLN A 397 -34.18 43.85 -16.81
C GLN A 397 -34.08 42.35 -17.05
N ARG A 398 -34.60 41.89 -18.19
CA ARG A 398 -34.57 40.48 -18.60
C ARG A 398 -33.15 39.89 -18.63
N ASN A 399 -32.19 40.61 -19.24
CA ASN A 399 -30.81 40.17 -19.32
C ASN A 399 -30.11 40.18 -17.95
N GLY A 400 -30.43 41.15 -17.09
CA GLY A 400 -29.93 41.20 -15.73
C GLY A 400 -30.40 40.01 -14.87
N LEU A 401 -31.70 39.68 -14.89
CA LEU A 401 -32.25 38.51 -14.20
C LEU A 401 -31.65 37.19 -14.73
N ARG A 402 -31.45 37.12 -16.04
CA ARG A 402 -30.77 35.94 -16.64
C ARG A 402 -29.35 35.77 -16.14
N LEU A 403 -28.56 36.87 -16.11
CA LEU A 403 -27.19 36.81 -15.63
C LEU A 403 -27.15 36.43 -14.15
N LEU A 404 -28.07 36.92 -13.34
CA LEU A 404 -28.21 36.56 -11.92
C LEU A 404 -28.53 35.08 -11.75
N LYS A 405 -29.42 34.52 -12.58
CA LYS A 405 -29.72 33.07 -12.59
C LYS A 405 -28.48 32.24 -12.95
N LEU A 406 -27.69 32.64 -13.95
CA LEU A 406 -26.45 31.97 -14.35
C LEU A 406 -25.41 31.96 -13.23
N VAL A 407 -25.17 33.13 -12.62
CA VAL A 407 -24.22 33.29 -11.51
C VAL A 407 -24.62 32.42 -10.31
N ASN A 408 -25.92 32.44 -9.94
CA ASN A 408 -26.42 31.58 -8.85
C ASN A 408 -26.30 30.09 -9.18
N SER A 409 -26.62 29.68 -10.40
CA SER A 409 -26.47 28.26 -10.83
C SER A 409 -25.02 27.80 -10.80
N LEU A 410 -24.06 28.66 -11.19
CA LEU A 410 -22.62 28.38 -11.12
C LEU A 410 -22.13 28.25 -9.67
N LEU A 411 -22.64 29.14 -8.78
CA LEU A 411 -22.36 29.05 -7.33
C LEU A 411 -22.87 27.75 -6.70
N ASP A 412 -24.15 27.44 -6.94
CA ASP A 412 -24.74 26.20 -6.42
C ASP A 412 -23.93 25.01 -6.84
N PHE A 413 -23.57 24.97 -8.11
CA PHE A 413 -22.75 23.88 -8.65
C PHE A 413 -21.36 23.80 -7.99
N SER A 414 -20.64 24.94 -7.88
CA SER A 414 -19.31 24.97 -7.24
C SER A 414 -19.36 24.55 -5.76
N ARG A 415 -20.44 24.93 -5.03
CA ARG A 415 -20.64 24.53 -3.62
C ARG A 415 -20.93 23.03 -3.49
N ILE A 416 -21.71 22.47 -4.41
CA ILE A 416 -22.00 21.02 -4.45
C ILE A 416 -20.73 20.24 -4.72
N GLU A 417 -19.96 20.62 -5.74
CA GLU A 417 -18.69 19.96 -6.12
C GLU A 417 -17.66 19.98 -4.97
N ALA A 418 -17.63 21.08 -4.22
CA ALA A 418 -16.77 21.21 -3.03
C ALA A 418 -17.30 20.46 -1.78
N GLY A 419 -18.41 19.73 -1.89
CA GLY A 419 -19.04 19.03 -0.76
C GLY A 419 -19.56 19.96 0.35
N ARG A 420 -19.73 21.27 0.06
CA ARG A 420 -20.09 22.30 1.05
C ARG A 420 -21.57 22.63 1.08
N VAL A 421 -22.36 22.03 0.21
CA VAL A 421 -23.82 22.20 0.25
C VAL A 421 -24.38 21.42 1.42
N GLN A 422 -25.03 22.13 2.32
CA GLN A 422 -25.70 21.53 3.47
C GLN A 422 -27.17 21.30 3.11
N ALA A 423 -27.52 20.07 2.68
CA ALA A 423 -28.91 19.69 2.50
C ALA A 423 -29.61 19.63 3.86
N SER A 424 -30.90 19.99 3.88
CA SER A 424 -31.79 19.83 5.03
C SER A 424 -32.98 19.00 4.60
N TYR A 425 -32.94 17.71 4.91
CA TYR A 425 -34.00 16.78 4.52
C TYR A 425 -35.14 16.80 5.52
N GLU A 426 -36.35 17.07 5.04
CA GLU A 426 -37.57 17.11 5.84
C GLU A 426 -38.65 16.19 5.26
N PRO A 427 -39.49 15.55 6.10
CA PRO A 427 -40.59 14.74 5.61
C PRO A 427 -41.60 15.61 4.89
N THR A 428 -41.78 15.38 3.59
CA THR A 428 -42.59 16.20 2.70
C THR A 428 -43.66 15.36 2.01
N ASP A 429 -44.89 15.86 1.93
CA ASP A 429 -45.88 15.32 0.99
C ASP A 429 -45.46 15.71 -0.43
N LEU A 430 -44.67 14.81 -1.03
CA LEU A 430 -44.00 15.11 -2.30
C LEU A 430 -44.99 15.17 -3.46
N ALA A 431 -46.15 14.50 -3.34
CA ALA A 431 -47.20 14.51 -4.36
C ALA A 431 -47.86 15.89 -4.45
N ILE A 432 -48.32 16.43 -3.32
CA ILE A 432 -48.88 17.75 -3.25
C ILE A 432 -47.88 18.79 -3.66
N PHE A 433 -46.67 18.73 -3.10
CA PHE A 433 -45.60 19.70 -3.38
C PHE A 433 -45.19 19.71 -4.86
N THR A 434 -45.04 18.55 -5.49
CA THR A 434 -44.70 18.46 -6.93
C THR A 434 -45.85 18.99 -7.81
N ALA A 435 -47.10 18.71 -7.46
CA ALA A 435 -48.28 19.24 -8.17
C ALA A 435 -48.36 20.76 -8.08
N GLU A 436 -48.11 21.35 -6.90
CA GLU A 436 -48.04 22.80 -6.70
C GLU A 436 -46.95 23.42 -7.58
N LEU A 437 -45.73 22.87 -7.56
CA LEU A 437 -44.62 23.34 -8.40
C LEU A 437 -44.95 23.27 -9.90
N ALA A 438 -45.56 22.16 -10.34
CA ALA A 438 -45.98 22.01 -11.74
C ALA A 438 -47.08 23.01 -12.15
N SER A 439 -48.01 23.34 -11.22
CA SER A 439 -49.11 24.25 -11.49
C SER A 439 -48.65 25.68 -11.78
N VAL A 440 -47.50 26.11 -11.30
CA VAL A 440 -46.88 27.41 -11.59
C VAL A 440 -46.72 27.64 -13.10
N PHE A 441 -46.40 26.60 -13.86
CA PHE A 441 -46.22 26.68 -15.31
C PHE A 441 -47.51 26.58 -16.11
N ARG A 442 -48.67 26.28 -15.48
CA ARG A 442 -49.94 26.04 -16.15
C ARG A 442 -50.37 27.21 -17.04
N SER A 443 -50.40 28.41 -16.49
CA SER A 443 -50.79 29.60 -17.25
C SER A 443 -49.89 29.87 -18.47
N ALA A 444 -48.58 29.69 -18.32
CA ALA A 444 -47.63 29.88 -19.43
C ALA A 444 -47.81 28.79 -20.52
N ILE A 445 -48.01 27.53 -20.13
CA ILE A 445 -48.19 26.40 -21.06
C ILE A 445 -49.52 26.53 -21.82
N GLU A 446 -50.63 26.87 -21.12
CA GLU A 446 -51.95 27.05 -21.72
C GLU A 446 -52.00 28.26 -22.66
N ARG A 447 -51.37 29.40 -22.31
CA ARG A 447 -51.20 30.55 -23.22
C ARG A 447 -50.39 30.20 -24.46
N ALA A 448 -49.48 29.26 -24.38
CA ALA A 448 -48.74 28.76 -25.54
C ALA A 448 -49.57 27.81 -26.43
N GLY A 449 -50.83 27.58 -26.14
CA GLY A 449 -51.71 26.65 -26.86
C GLY A 449 -51.39 25.17 -26.60
N MET A 450 -50.69 24.86 -25.50
CA MET A 450 -50.31 23.50 -25.12
C MET A 450 -51.13 23.03 -23.90
N GLN A 451 -51.04 21.72 -23.65
CA GLN A 451 -51.72 21.11 -22.51
C GLN A 451 -50.71 20.69 -21.43
N LEU A 452 -50.98 21.02 -20.17
CA LEU A 452 -50.25 20.50 -19.01
C LEU A 452 -51.10 19.46 -18.32
N SER A 453 -50.59 18.21 -18.23
CA SER A 453 -51.16 17.11 -17.48
C SER A 453 -50.31 16.87 -16.23
N VAL A 454 -50.93 16.88 -15.06
CA VAL A 454 -50.25 16.63 -13.78
C VAL A 454 -50.94 15.45 -13.12
N ASN A 455 -50.20 14.36 -12.93
CA ASN A 455 -50.65 13.13 -12.31
C ASN A 455 -49.75 12.77 -11.12
N CYS A 456 -50.06 13.28 -9.95
CA CYS A 456 -49.34 13.08 -8.71
C CYS A 456 -50.29 12.50 -7.66
N PRO A 457 -50.65 11.20 -7.74
CA PRO A 457 -51.51 10.55 -6.74
C PRO A 457 -50.83 10.59 -5.35
N PRO A 458 -51.64 10.57 -4.27
CA PRO A 458 -51.11 10.52 -2.91
C PRO A 458 -50.13 9.36 -2.74
N LEU A 459 -48.99 9.63 -2.11
CA LEU A 459 -47.97 8.62 -1.83
C LEU A 459 -48.29 7.92 -0.50
N PRO A 460 -47.88 6.64 -0.31
CA PRO A 460 -48.11 5.88 0.90
C PRO A 460 -47.54 6.49 2.18
N ALA A 461 -46.41 7.24 2.05
CA ALA A 461 -45.74 7.89 3.16
C ALA A 461 -45.04 9.19 2.69
N PRO A 462 -44.76 10.15 3.60
CA PRO A 462 -43.94 11.31 3.31
C PRO A 462 -42.54 10.90 2.87
N VAL A 463 -41.95 11.68 1.96
CA VAL A 463 -40.59 11.46 1.42
C VAL A 463 -39.65 12.49 2.00
N TYR A 464 -38.46 12.05 2.44
CA TYR A 464 -37.45 12.95 2.97
C TYR A 464 -36.67 13.62 1.84
N VAL A 465 -36.94 14.92 1.64
CA VAL A 465 -36.28 15.72 0.62
C VAL A 465 -35.90 17.10 1.16
N ASP A 466 -34.88 17.67 0.56
CA ASP A 466 -34.65 19.12 0.69
C ASP A 466 -35.57 19.87 -0.30
N ARG A 467 -36.57 20.55 0.23
CA ARG A 467 -37.62 21.20 -0.58
C ARG A 467 -37.07 22.18 -1.60
N GLN A 468 -36.04 22.97 -1.25
CA GLN A 468 -35.44 23.94 -2.18
C GLN A 468 -34.66 23.25 -3.31
N MET A 469 -34.01 22.12 -3.02
CA MET A 469 -33.34 21.31 -4.05
C MET A 469 -34.37 20.63 -4.96
N TRP A 470 -35.47 20.12 -4.39
CA TRP A 470 -36.55 19.51 -5.16
C TRP A 470 -37.22 20.51 -6.08
N GLU A 471 -37.51 21.73 -5.59
CA GLU A 471 -38.02 22.86 -6.40
C GLU A 471 -37.11 23.14 -7.61
N LYS A 472 -35.79 23.22 -7.40
CA LYS A 472 -34.82 23.42 -8.48
C LYS A 472 -34.83 22.27 -9.49
N ILE A 473 -34.96 21.01 -9.05
CA ILE A 473 -35.07 19.85 -9.94
C ILE A 473 -36.31 19.99 -10.82
N VAL A 474 -37.47 20.14 -10.22
CA VAL A 474 -38.76 20.23 -10.94
C VAL A 474 -38.78 21.42 -11.93
N PHE A 475 -38.35 22.60 -11.49
CA PHE A 475 -38.35 23.77 -12.36
C PHE A 475 -37.36 23.71 -13.52
N ASN A 476 -36.18 23.11 -13.34
CA ASN A 476 -35.25 22.91 -14.45
C ASN A 476 -35.81 21.91 -15.49
N LEU A 477 -36.44 20.82 -15.05
CA LEU A 477 -37.04 19.88 -15.96
C LEU A 477 -38.24 20.46 -16.71
N LEU A 478 -39.14 21.14 -16.01
CA LEU A 478 -40.32 21.81 -16.62
C LEU A 478 -39.95 22.94 -17.56
N SER A 479 -38.98 23.76 -17.18
CA SER A 479 -38.46 24.84 -18.03
C SER A 479 -37.88 24.29 -19.34
N ASN A 480 -37.13 23.19 -19.28
CA ASN A 480 -36.60 22.51 -20.46
C ASN A 480 -37.75 21.93 -21.32
N ALA A 481 -38.72 21.24 -20.73
CA ALA A 481 -39.87 20.69 -21.45
C ALA A 481 -40.63 21.80 -22.19
N PHE A 482 -40.92 22.93 -21.53
CA PHE A 482 -41.62 24.05 -22.12
C PHE A 482 -40.81 24.72 -23.24
N LYS A 483 -39.49 24.88 -23.04
CA LYS A 483 -38.58 25.47 -24.01
C LYS A 483 -38.52 24.73 -25.34
N PHE A 484 -38.49 23.38 -25.27
CA PHE A 484 -38.27 22.52 -26.45
C PHE A 484 -39.55 21.92 -27.02
N THR A 485 -40.74 22.27 -26.45
CA THR A 485 -42.04 21.90 -27.00
C THR A 485 -42.70 23.11 -27.63
N LEU A 486 -42.85 23.09 -28.94
CA LEU A 486 -43.50 24.20 -29.67
C LEU A 486 -45.03 24.07 -29.68
N ALA A 487 -45.55 22.85 -29.79
CA ALA A 487 -46.97 22.51 -29.74
C ALA A 487 -47.14 21.10 -29.14
N GLY A 488 -48.30 20.80 -28.54
CA GLY A 488 -48.61 19.50 -27.99
C GLY A 488 -48.82 19.51 -26.49
N LYS A 489 -48.19 18.61 -25.73
CA LYS A 489 -48.43 18.44 -24.29
C LYS A 489 -47.15 18.26 -23.47
N ILE A 490 -47.22 18.67 -22.22
CA ILE A 490 -46.24 18.39 -21.17
C ILE A 490 -46.96 17.60 -20.08
N ALA A 491 -46.39 16.48 -19.65
CA ALA A 491 -46.97 15.63 -18.61
C ALA A 491 -45.96 15.49 -17.46
N VAL A 492 -46.43 15.76 -16.24
CA VAL A 492 -45.68 15.50 -15.00
C VAL A 492 -46.39 14.39 -14.26
N SER A 493 -45.65 13.34 -13.92
CA SER A 493 -46.17 12.26 -13.09
C SER A 493 -45.24 11.96 -11.93
N LEU A 494 -45.83 11.66 -10.78
CA LEU A 494 -45.10 11.23 -9.58
C LEU A 494 -45.75 9.92 -9.10
N GLN A 495 -44.96 8.86 -8.91
CA GLN A 495 -45.50 7.58 -8.48
C GLN A 495 -44.54 6.88 -7.51
N TRP A 496 -45.14 6.01 -6.68
CA TRP A 496 -44.41 5.10 -5.80
C TRP A 496 -44.06 3.83 -6.57
N VAL A 497 -42.79 3.40 -6.52
CA VAL A 497 -42.30 2.22 -7.26
C VAL A 497 -41.61 1.27 -6.29
N GLU A 498 -42.01 0.01 -6.28
CA GLU A 498 -41.32 -1.00 -5.48
C GLU A 498 -39.98 -1.37 -6.11
N LYS A 499 -39.07 -1.88 -5.29
CA LYS A 499 -37.67 -2.14 -5.70
C LYS A 499 -37.57 -3.12 -6.88
N GLU A 500 -38.42 -4.14 -6.94
CA GLU A 500 -38.43 -5.13 -8.01
C GLU A 500 -38.77 -4.52 -9.38
N ASP A 501 -39.75 -3.60 -9.40
CA ASP A 501 -40.19 -2.89 -10.59
C ASP A 501 -39.17 -1.82 -11.05
N ALA A 502 -38.48 -1.17 -10.12
CA ALA A 502 -37.43 -0.18 -10.43
C ALA A 502 -36.19 -0.83 -11.09
N LEU A 503 -35.84 -2.04 -10.70
CA LEU A 503 -34.72 -2.80 -11.25
C LEU A 503 -35.02 -3.48 -12.59
N THR A 504 -36.30 -3.84 -12.83
CA THR A 504 -36.70 -4.51 -14.08
C THR A 504 -36.92 -3.54 -15.24
N ARG A 505 -37.30 -2.30 -15.00
CA ARG A 505 -37.48 -1.27 -16.04
C ARG A 505 -36.16 -0.87 -16.70
N GLY A 506 -35.05 -0.90 -15.98
CA GLY A 506 -33.70 -0.73 -16.56
C GLY A 506 -33.22 -1.90 -17.43
N ARG A 507 -33.96 -3.03 -17.47
CA ARG A 507 -33.60 -4.24 -18.22
C ARG A 507 -34.57 -4.62 -19.36
N SER A 508 -35.78 -4.09 -19.38
CA SER A 508 -36.84 -4.60 -20.27
C SER A 508 -37.03 -3.88 -21.61
N ASP A 509 -36.36 -2.77 -21.88
CA ASP A 509 -36.49 -2.05 -23.14
C ASP A 509 -35.43 -2.33 -24.20
N ALA A 510 -34.61 -3.39 -24.02
CA ALA A 510 -33.64 -3.83 -25.01
C ALA A 510 -34.22 -4.61 -26.21
N GLY A 511 -35.55 -4.62 -26.38
CA GLY A 511 -36.25 -5.45 -27.36
C GLY A 511 -37.23 -4.75 -28.31
N LYS A 512 -37.24 -3.42 -28.40
CA LYS A 512 -37.99 -2.71 -29.47
C LYS A 512 -37.10 -1.69 -30.16
N GLU A 513 -36.92 -1.91 -31.45
CA GLU A 513 -36.15 -1.06 -32.36
C GLU A 513 -36.58 0.42 -32.23
N ASP A 514 -35.55 1.32 -32.12
CA ASP A 514 -35.58 2.77 -32.22
C ASP A 514 -35.62 3.63 -30.93
N ALA A 515 -35.57 3.08 -29.73
CA ALA A 515 -35.36 3.88 -28.52
C ALA A 515 -34.01 3.53 -27.86
N LEU A 516 -32.99 4.37 -28.02
CA LEU A 516 -31.70 4.21 -27.37
C LEU A 516 -31.78 4.72 -25.91
N THR A 517 -31.72 3.78 -24.99
CA THR A 517 -31.52 4.03 -23.56
C THR A 517 -30.02 4.01 -23.26
N TRP A 518 -29.45 5.10 -22.80
CA TRP A 518 -28.09 5.16 -22.29
C TRP A 518 -28.10 5.43 -20.79
N GLY A 519 -27.66 4.48 -20.01
CA GLY A 519 -27.52 4.46 -18.55
C GLY A 519 -26.76 3.24 -18.07
N HIS A 520 -25.86 2.63 -18.89
CA HIS A 520 -25.32 1.28 -18.65
C HIS A 520 -23.84 1.23 -18.25
N GLY A 521 -23.28 2.25 -17.64
CA GLY A 521 -21.93 2.12 -17.06
C GLY A 521 -21.93 2.14 -15.53
N ASP A 522 -22.62 3.09 -14.91
CA ASP A 522 -22.43 3.40 -13.50
C ASP A 522 -23.68 3.22 -12.61
N ALA A 523 -24.90 3.27 -13.15
CA ALA A 523 -26.11 3.23 -12.32
C ALA A 523 -26.30 1.88 -11.60
N GLY A 524 -25.98 0.76 -12.24
CA GLY A 524 -26.03 -0.57 -11.62
C GLY A 524 -24.96 -0.76 -10.54
N ASN A 525 -23.80 -0.15 -10.72
CA ASN A 525 -22.71 -0.18 -9.75
C ASN A 525 -22.91 0.83 -8.61
N TYR A 526 -23.54 1.99 -8.89
CA TYR A 526 -23.84 3.00 -7.86
C TYR A 526 -24.96 2.54 -6.92
N LEU A 527 -26.01 1.94 -7.45
CA LEU A 527 -27.06 1.31 -6.61
C LEU A 527 -26.49 0.17 -5.76
N SER A 528 -25.52 -0.60 -6.27
CA SER A 528 -24.86 -1.66 -5.48
C SER A 528 -23.84 -1.10 -4.47
N GLN A 529 -23.19 0.02 -4.74
CA GLN A 529 -22.22 0.65 -3.83
C GLN A 529 -22.87 1.47 -2.72
N THR A 530 -23.97 2.19 -3.01
CA THR A 530 -24.74 2.91 -1.97
C THR A 530 -25.52 1.95 -1.06
N LEU A 531 -25.88 0.77 -1.56
CA LEU A 531 -26.54 -0.28 -0.77
C LEU A 531 -25.59 -1.02 0.19
N SER A 532 -24.27 -0.91 0.01
CA SER A 532 -23.30 -1.56 0.90
C SER A 532 -22.95 -0.78 2.17
N ALA A 533 -23.37 0.50 2.26
CA ALA A 533 -23.05 1.38 3.39
C ALA A 533 -24.20 1.52 4.42
N SER A 534 -25.41 1.00 4.16
CA SER A 534 -26.55 1.10 5.08
C SER A 534 -27.05 -0.26 5.53
N SER A 535 -27.46 -0.35 6.78
CA SER A 535 -27.91 -1.57 7.44
C SER A 535 -29.24 -2.16 6.91
N SER A 536 -29.90 -1.51 5.94
CA SER A 536 -31.09 -2.05 5.23
C SER A 536 -31.27 -1.33 3.90
N PRO A 537 -31.37 -2.05 2.76
CA PRO A 537 -31.62 -1.42 1.46
C PRO A 537 -33.04 -0.81 1.43
N PRO A 538 -33.24 0.31 0.68
CA PRO A 538 -34.54 0.93 0.53
C PRO A 538 -35.54 -0.07 -0.06
N SER A 539 -36.73 -0.10 0.49
CA SER A 539 -37.80 -1.00 0.07
C SER A 539 -38.57 -0.49 -1.16
N ALA A 540 -38.55 0.81 -1.42
CA ALA A 540 -39.26 1.46 -2.52
C ALA A 540 -38.56 2.76 -2.94
N PHE A 541 -38.96 3.28 -4.09
CA PHE A 541 -38.50 4.54 -4.69
C PHE A 541 -39.67 5.44 -5.03
N VAL A 542 -39.43 6.74 -5.14
CA VAL A 542 -40.36 7.67 -5.78
C VAL A 542 -39.80 8.05 -7.15
N GLU A 543 -40.61 7.89 -8.16
CA GLU A 543 -40.31 8.22 -9.55
C GLU A 543 -41.04 9.51 -9.95
N LEU A 544 -40.27 10.58 -10.27
CA LEU A 544 -40.76 11.78 -10.94
C LEU A 544 -40.47 11.64 -12.42
N SER A 545 -41.48 11.75 -13.28
CA SER A 545 -41.32 11.76 -14.73
C SER A 545 -41.87 13.06 -15.31
N VAL A 546 -41.04 13.76 -16.08
CA VAL A 546 -41.42 14.92 -16.85
C VAL A 546 -41.27 14.59 -18.33
N ARG A 547 -42.40 14.44 -19.02
CA ARG A 547 -42.49 14.08 -20.44
C ARG A 547 -42.99 15.24 -21.25
N ASP A 548 -42.33 15.50 -22.36
CA ASP A 548 -42.73 16.46 -23.38
C ASP A 548 -42.98 15.78 -24.74
N THR A 549 -43.73 16.43 -25.61
CA THR A 549 -43.93 16.04 -27.02
C THR A 549 -43.22 17.00 -27.97
N GLY A 550 -42.06 17.50 -27.54
CA GLY A 550 -41.27 18.47 -28.28
C GLY A 550 -40.37 17.87 -29.37
N ILE A 551 -39.33 18.58 -29.71
CA ILE A 551 -38.41 18.24 -30.80
C ILE A 551 -37.61 16.93 -30.57
N GLY A 552 -37.55 16.44 -29.32
CA GLY A 552 -36.70 15.32 -28.94
C GLY A 552 -35.21 15.63 -29.01
N ILE A 553 -34.39 14.63 -28.69
CA ILE A 553 -32.93 14.74 -28.58
C ILE A 553 -32.29 13.70 -29.47
N PRO A 554 -31.30 14.08 -30.29
CA PRO A 554 -30.53 13.11 -31.11
C PRO A 554 -29.82 12.09 -30.21
N ALA A 555 -29.81 10.82 -30.61
CA ALA A 555 -29.24 9.73 -29.83
C ALA A 555 -27.77 9.94 -29.44
N GLY A 556 -26.96 10.52 -30.31
CA GLY A 556 -25.54 10.81 -30.04
C GLY A 556 -25.31 11.92 -28.99
N GLU A 557 -26.33 12.73 -28.69
CA GLU A 557 -26.22 13.81 -27.70
C GLU A 557 -26.68 13.38 -26.30
N ILE A 558 -27.42 12.28 -26.20
CA ILE A 558 -27.98 11.79 -24.92
C ILE A 558 -26.88 11.53 -23.85
N PRO A 559 -25.74 10.91 -24.16
CA PRO A 559 -24.67 10.68 -23.18
C PRO A 559 -24.07 11.98 -22.60
N HIS A 560 -24.12 13.06 -23.37
CA HIS A 560 -23.48 14.34 -23.03
C HIS A 560 -24.42 15.34 -22.36
N LEU A 561 -25.73 15.03 -22.21
CA LEU A 561 -26.74 15.98 -21.72
C LEU A 561 -26.50 16.50 -20.30
N PHE A 562 -25.86 15.68 -19.48
CA PHE A 562 -25.53 16.03 -18.10
C PHE A 562 -24.12 16.61 -17.94
N GLU A 563 -23.35 16.72 -19.05
CA GLU A 563 -22.07 17.41 -19.04
C GLU A 563 -22.23 18.93 -18.88
N ARG A 564 -21.27 19.56 -18.26
CA ARG A 564 -21.25 21.01 -17.98
C ARG A 564 -21.14 21.80 -19.26
N PHE A 565 -21.96 22.86 -19.37
CA PHE A 565 -21.97 23.77 -20.52
C PHE A 565 -22.32 23.09 -21.84
N HIS A 566 -22.73 21.80 -21.79
CA HIS A 566 -23.13 21.10 -23.00
C HIS A 566 -24.47 21.61 -23.53
N ARG A 567 -24.57 21.76 -24.84
CA ARG A 567 -25.77 22.21 -25.55
C ARG A 567 -25.87 21.48 -26.87
N VAL A 568 -27.05 20.92 -27.15
CA VAL A 568 -27.31 20.25 -28.45
C VAL A 568 -27.26 21.29 -29.56
N LYS A 569 -26.31 21.19 -30.47
CA LYS A 569 -26.14 22.12 -31.60
C LYS A 569 -27.30 21.98 -32.59
N GLY A 570 -27.90 23.12 -32.95
CA GLY A 570 -29.00 23.14 -33.94
C GLY A 570 -30.38 22.77 -33.36
N ALA A 571 -30.55 22.63 -32.05
CA ALA A 571 -31.86 22.40 -31.45
C ALA A 571 -32.79 23.59 -31.69
N GLN A 572 -33.93 23.34 -32.35
CA GLN A 572 -34.98 24.35 -32.56
C GLN A 572 -35.89 24.38 -31.33
N GLY A 573 -35.65 25.36 -30.44
CA GLY A 573 -36.50 25.63 -29.29
C GLY A 573 -37.17 27.00 -29.43
N ARG A 574 -38.08 27.34 -28.48
CA ARG A 574 -38.70 28.69 -28.39
C ARG A 574 -37.64 29.78 -28.21
N THR A 575 -36.47 29.45 -27.80
CA THR A 575 -35.32 30.34 -27.66
C THR A 575 -34.01 29.58 -27.85
N PHE A 576 -33.01 30.28 -28.36
CA PHE A 576 -31.62 29.78 -28.44
C PHE A 576 -30.86 29.93 -27.11
N GLU A 577 -31.52 30.40 -26.06
CA GLU A 577 -30.92 30.71 -24.77
C GLU A 577 -30.82 29.48 -23.88
N GLY A 578 -29.72 29.34 -23.12
CA GLY A 578 -29.51 28.28 -22.12
C GLY A 578 -28.07 28.25 -21.63
N SER A 579 -27.85 27.98 -20.35
CA SER A 579 -26.52 27.95 -19.72
C SER A 579 -25.76 26.64 -19.96
N GLY A 580 -26.46 25.57 -20.27
CA GLY A 580 -25.88 24.21 -20.26
C GLY A 580 -25.55 23.70 -18.86
N ILE A 581 -25.99 24.38 -17.78
CA ILE A 581 -25.73 23.99 -16.38
C ILE A 581 -26.97 23.32 -15.75
N GLY A 582 -28.17 23.56 -16.25
CA GLY A 582 -29.42 23.16 -15.59
C GLY A 582 -29.54 21.64 -15.38
N LEU A 583 -29.21 20.80 -16.38
CA LEU A 583 -29.29 19.37 -16.29
C LEU A 583 -28.16 18.76 -15.45
N SER A 584 -26.94 19.27 -15.54
CA SER A 584 -25.84 18.85 -14.65
C SER A 584 -26.15 19.19 -13.18
N LEU A 585 -26.78 20.32 -12.90
CA LEU A 585 -27.26 20.66 -11.57
C LEU A 585 -28.36 19.71 -11.10
N VAL A 586 -29.33 19.35 -11.96
CA VAL A 586 -30.34 18.34 -11.63
C VAL A 586 -29.70 17.03 -11.23
N GLN A 587 -28.73 16.54 -11.97
CA GLN A 587 -28.02 15.30 -11.68
C GLN A 587 -27.35 15.34 -10.30
N GLU A 588 -26.64 16.40 -9.97
CA GLU A 588 -25.98 16.55 -8.67
C GLU A 588 -26.98 16.66 -7.50
N LEU A 589 -28.07 17.41 -7.68
CA LEU A 589 -29.11 17.52 -6.67
C LEU A 589 -29.82 16.17 -6.42
N VAL A 590 -30.07 15.40 -7.48
CA VAL A 590 -30.65 14.06 -7.38
C VAL A 590 -29.70 13.09 -6.67
N LYS A 591 -28.40 13.12 -7.00
CA LYS A 591 -27.38 12.34 -6.30
C LYS A 591 -27.33 12.64 -4.80
N MET A 592 -27.49 13.92 -4.40
CA MET A 592 -27.54 14.29 -2.99
C MET A 592 -28.73 13.66 -2.25
N HIS A 593 -29.83 13.37 -2.95
CA HIS A 593 -30.97 12.61 -2.40
C HIS A 593 -30.77 11.07 -2.50
N GLY A 594 -29.57 10.60 -2.88
CA GLY A 594 -29.30 9.16 -3.09
C GLY A 594 -30.00 8.57 -4.32
N GLY A 595 -30.44 9.42 -5.26
CA GLY A 595 -31.23 9.05 -6.42
C GLY A 595 -30.43 9.03 -7.72
N THR A 596 -31.15 8.71 -8.81
CA THR A 596 -30.64 8.72 -10.19
C THR A 596 -31.57 9.50 -11.10
N VAL A 597 -31.02 10.04 -12.21
CA VAL A 597 -31.79 10.67 -13.28
C VAL A 597 -31.45 10.03 -14.61
N GLU A 598 -32.50 9.72 -15.37
CA GLU A 598 -32.41 9.10 -16.69
C GLU A 598 -33.19 9.92 -17.72
N VAL A 599 -32.86 9.73 -19.00
CA VAL A 599 -33.58 10.36 -20.09
C VAL A 599 -33.84 9.36 -21.21
N THR A 600 -35.07 9.34 -21.69
CA THR A 600 -35.46 8.64 -22.92
C THR A 600 -36.00 9.67 -23.90
N SER A 601 -35.51 9.66 -25.14
CA SER A 601 -35.91 10.64 -26.14
C SER A 601 -35.84 10.06 -27.56
N VAL A 602 -36.80 10.50 -28.36
CA VAL A 602 -36.83 10.19 -29.80
C VAL A 602 -36.95 11.50 -30.57
N LEU A 603 -36.05 11.73 -31.51
CA LEU A 603 -36.04 12.94 -32.32
C LEU A 603 -37.39 13.13 -33.04
N GLY A 604 -38.05 14.27 -32.89
CA GLY A 604 -39.37 14.60 -33.44
C GLY A 604 -40.57 14.05 -32.65
N ALA A 605 -40.35 13.24 -31.60
CA ALA A 605 -41.44 12.68 -30.79
C ALA A 605 -41.46 13.14 -29.32
N GLY A 606 -40.39 13.84 -28.88
CA GLY A 606 -40.27 14.40 -27.53
C GLY A 606 -39.31 13.67 -26.64
N SER A 607 -39.24 14.10 -25.36
CA SER A 607 -38.32 13.55 -24.36
C SER A 607 -39.04 13.24 -23.06
N CYS A 608 -38.49 12.32 -22.28
CA CYS A 608 -38.93 11.97 -20.95
C CYS A 608 -37.72 11.94 -20.00
N PHE A 609 -37.70 12.82 -19.02
CA PHE A 609 -36.72 12.82 -17.95
C PHE A 609 -37.32 12.15 -16.73
N THR A 610 -36.66 11.14 -16.21
CA THR A 610 -37.12 10.33 -15.08
C THR A 610 -36.14 10.48 -13.93
N VAL A 611 -36.59 10.91 -12.77
CA VAL A 611 -35.82 11.03 -11.52
C VAL A 611 -36.33 9.98 -10.54
N LEU A 612 -35.41 9.15 -10.04
CA LEU A 612 -35.69 8.15 -9.02
C LEU A 612 -34.97 8.54 -7.74
N ILE A 613 -35.70 8.66 -6.62
CA ILE A 613 -35.13 8.85 -5.29
C ILE A 613 -35.59 7.75 -4.33
N PRO A 614 -34.71 7.25 -3.44
CA PRO A 614 -35.08 6.25 -2.45
C PRO A 614 -36.07 6.82 -1.43
N THR A 615 -36.97 6.00 -0.94
CA THR A 615 -37.89 6.33 0.15
C THR A 615 -37.25 6.13 1.52
N GLY A 616 -37.82 6.76 2.55
CA GLY A 616 -37.27 6.71 3.91
C GLY A 616 -36.07 7.65 4.08
N TYR A 617 -35.33 7.47 5.17
CA TYR A 617 -34.22 8.34 5.56
C TYR A 617 -32.89 7.60 5.82
N ALA A 618 -32.90 6.27 5.78
CA ALA A 618 -31.74 5.43 6.12
C ALA A 618 -30.52 5.66 5.19
N HIS A 619 -30.75 6.13 3.97
CA HIS A 619 -29.73 6.44 2.96
C HIS A 619 -29.20 7.87 3.06
N LEU A 620 -29.80 8.71 3.92
CA LEU A 620 -29.44 10.13 4.09
C LEU A 620 -28.51 10.30 5.31
N PRO A 621 -27.62 11.30 5.30
CA PRO A 621 -26.78 11.60 6.45
C PRO A 621 -27.63 11.99 7.68
N PRO A 622 -27.47 11.30 8.84
CA PRO A 622 -28.33 11.51 10.01
C PRO A 622 -28.29 12.95 10.56
N ASP A 623 -27.15 13.60 10.47
CA ASP A 623 -26.90 14.98 10.90
C ASP A 623 -27.61 16.02 9.99
N ARG A 624 -28.20 15.58 8.88
CA ARG A 624 -28.88 16.42 7.89
C ARG A 624 -30.40 16.28 7.90
N ILE A 625 -30.91 15.40 8.70
CA ILE A 625 -32.35 15.20 8.85
C ILE A 625 -32.90 16.30 9.78
N SER A 626 -33.81 17.13 9.27
CA SER A 626 -34.39 18.31 9.97
C SER A 626 -33.36 19.31 10.51
N ALA A 627 -32.16 19.37 9.89
CA ALA A 627 -31.08 20.28 10.32
C ALA A 627 -31.38 21.72 9.94
N THR A 628 -30.98 22.67 10.79
CA THR A 628 -31.05 24.12 10.46
C THR A 628 -29.99 24.47 9.43
N ARG A 629 -30.37 25.17 8.38
CA ARG A 629 -29.43 25.65 7.35
C ARG A 629 -28.55 26.77 7.89
N THR A 630 -27.24 26.65 7.68
CA THR A 630 -26.24 27.65 8.04
C THR A 630 -25.83 28.55 6.87
N LEU A 631 -26.12 28.16 5.62
CA LEU A 631 -25.80 28.92 4.43
C LEU A 631 -27.04 29.66 3.89
N THR A 632 -26.84 30.89 3.41
CA THR A 632 -27.90 31.69 2.75
C THR A 632 -28.42 30.93 1.53
N SER A 633 -29.75 30.79 1.42
CA SER A 633 -30.41 30.18 0.27
C SER A 633 -30.12 30.95 -1.02
N THR A 634 -29.86 30.21 -2.10
CA THR A 634 -29.77 30.76 -3.46
C THR A 634 -31.06 30.54 -4.24
N ALA A 635 -32.12 30.02 -3.58
CA ALA A 635 -33.42 29.82 -4.21
C ALA A 635 -34.02 31.17 -4.58
N LEU A 636 -34.33 31.37 -5.85
CA LEU A 636 -34.98 32.54 -6.41
C LEU A 636 -36.51 32.38 -6.50
N GLY A 637 -37.03 31.23 -6.02
CA GLY A 637 -38.43 30.84 -6.19
C GLY A 637 -38.81 30.57 -7.65
N ALA A 638 -40.10 30.54 -7.94
CA ALA A 638 -40.65 30.26 -9.26
C ALA A 638 -40.51 31.45 -10.25
N ALA A 639 -40.39 32.69 -9.75
CA ALA A 639 -40.48 33.90 -10.57
C ALA A 639 -39.49 33.94 -11.76
N PRO A 640 -38.18 33.65 -11.62
CA PRO A 640 -37.25 33.66 -12.74
C PRO A 640 -37.53 32.62 -13.82
N TYR A 641 -38.07 31.46 -13.42
CA TYR A 641 -38.43 30.40 -14.36
C TYR A 641 -39.72 30.72 -15.09
N LEU A 642 -40.71 31.29 -14.38
CA LEU A 642 -41.98 31.71 -14.96
C LEU A 642 -41.82 32.88 -15.90
N GLU A 643 -41.05 33.91 -15.49
CA GLU A 643 -40.75 35.06 -16.36
C GLU A 643 -40.00 34.63 -17.60
N GLU A 644 -39.04 33.71 -17.49
CA GLU A 644 -38.35 33.14 -18.63
C GLU A 644 -39.32 32.36 -19.55
N ALA A 645 -40.25 31.59 -18.99
CA ALA A 645 -41.27 30.86 -19.73
C ALA A 645 -42.27 31.79 -20.43
N LEU A 646 -42.78 32.83 -19.78
CA LEU A 646 -43.72 33.80 -20.35
C LEU A 646 -43.13 34.58 -21.53
N ARG A 647 -41.85 34.83 -21.59
CA ARG A 647 -41.13 35.50 -22.69
C ARG A 647 -41.11 34.71 -24.00
N TRP A 648 -41.25 33.38 -23.90
CA TRP A 648 -41.23 32.51 -25.07
C TRP A 648 -42.59 32.47 -25.78
N LEU A 649 -43.60 33.18 -25.23
CA LEU A 649 -44.89 33.31 -25.86
C LEU A 649 -44.85 34.38 -26.96
N PRO A 650 -45.54 34.22 -28.08
CA PRO A 650 -45.76 35.27 -29.06
C PRO A 650 -46.49 36.45 -28.37
N GLU A 651 -46.08 37.68 -28.68
CA GLU A 651 -46.85 38.87 -28.27
C GLU A 651 -48.26 38.76 -28.87
N GLU A 652 -49.29 38.95 -28.04
CA GLU A 652 -50.67 39.08 -28.53
C GLU A 652 -50.68 40.24 -29.52
N ALA A 653 -50.93 39.93 -30.80
CA ALA A 653 -51.22 40.96 -31.80
C ALA A 653 -52.49 41.68 -31.35
N GLY A 654 -52.31 42.85 -30.72
CA GLY A 654 -53.38 43.82 -30.39
C GLY A 654 -54.00 44.48 -31.62
#